data_79f3f5928120107450c349d874e6da80
#
_entry.id   79f3f5928120107450c349d874e6da80
#
_cell.length_a   1.000
_cell.length_b   1.000
_cell.length_c   1.000
_cell.angle_alpha   90.00
_cell.angle_beta   90.00
_cell.angle_gamma   90.00
#
_symmetry.space_group_name_H-M   'P 1'
#
loop_
_entity.id
_entity.type
_entity.pdbx_description
1 polymer ?
#
loop_
_entity_poly.entity_id
_entity_poly.type
_entity_poly.pdbx_seq_one_letter_code
_entity_poly.pdbx_strand_id
1 'polypeptide(L)'
;MPSPSSRAPRPRPLAEVWLATRGWRPFPFQREVWRALAQGRSGLLHATTGAGKTYAVWLGALQAFGTAGKVRGKDEGGTSADLADAGEAAAGSPADGKRRKAPPPEPLTVLWLTPMRALAADTLKALRTPLDELAATQPTLARWTSGARTGDTGSAERGAQSRRLPTVLVTTPESLSLLLARADARELLSTVRLVVADEWHELLGNKRGVQVQLALARLAGWNPRVCVWGMSATLGNLPEARDALLAPLGAEVAEEGVLVQGQVDKRLVVDTLLPDHPERFSWAGHLGLRMLPAVVRELESTSTTLVFVNVRSQAELWYKAILDARPDWAGELAIHHGSLDRGVREWVEAGLKEGRLRAVVCTSSLDLGVDFLPVERVLQIGSAKGIARLLQRAGRSGHAPGRPSRITLVPTHSLELVEAAAARAAVQAGEVEMRASPRRPVDVLVQHLVTVALGGGFEPEALYAEVRRTVAYRDLPRAVWQWCLDFVHRGGPSLAAYPDYQRVAPDEEGVWRMPSARLARRHRSNIGTIVSDASMAVQVLHGARLGTMEESFLSRLSPGDCFVFAGQVLEMVKIEDMTAYVRRAARGRPTVPRWAGSRMPLSTVLADFVVQQLAQAAAGRYGSPELRCVRPLLDVQQRWSALPTPGTLLAETLRTREGWHLFLYPFAGRHAHIGLASLFAWRAAQGEAGTFSIAVNDYGLELLSATERDWAALLPELLRVHAAPVPERGSDAKPLRLPAGEALAIRNTANAARAEAEDSSGASVIETGSAPQDEARHALLHEVLASLNATEMARRRFREIARVAGLIFQSHPGERRSARQLQASSQLFFEVFRKYDAGNMLLRQADEEVLSQELDVAQLLAALRRIQAQDLVVQPLARPSPFAFPLMVERFREKLTNEDLADRIARMLAQLDTAADAGSAAAASPPAQDVVPPDPPARPQRRRAAAKKATGKEGGGEDGAAPAARTAMQQAAEAVRRTLDFSLTSSEDAGNGAAGGGRSRRRERKPSRPLPRL
;
A
#
# COMPACT_ATOMS: atom_id res chain seq x y z
N MET A 1 -65.95 10.43 25.35
CA MET A 1 -64.51 10.40 25.11
C MET A 1 -64.12 8.97 24.77
N PRO A 2 -63.66 8.65 23.55
CA PRO A 2 -63.16 7.31 23.24
C PRO A 2 -61.76 7.13 23.80
N SER A 3 -61.53 6.04 24.48
CA SER A 3 -60.24 5.63 25.05
C SER A 3 -59.12 5.52 24.00
N PRO A 4 -57.87 5.89 24.31
CA PRO A 4 -56.79 5.77 23.35
C PRO A 4 -56.52 4.29 23.07
N SER A 5 -56.67 3.90 21.80
CA SER A 5 -56.34 2.57 21.29
C SER A 5 -54.85 2.25 21.58
N SER A 6 -54.56 1.31 22.43
CA SER A 6 -53.25 0.76 22.66
C SER A 6 -52.73 0.11 21.36
N ARG A 7 -51.97 0.90 20.54
CA ARG A 7 -51.18 0.28 19.46
C ARG A 7 -50.24 -0.76 20.04
N ALA A 8 -50.42 -2.00 19.67
CA ALA A 8 -49.49 -3.07 19.99
C ALA A 8 -48.01 -2.62 19.69
N PRO A 9 -47.06 -2.86 20.58
CA PRO A 9 -45.68 -2.45 20.38
C PRO A 9 -45.18 -3.04 19.05
N ARG A 10 -44.66 -2.19 18.18
CA ARG A 10 -44.07 -2.67 16.92
C ARG A 10 -42.96 -3.67 17.24
N PRO A 11 -42.89 -4.81 16.56
CA PRO A 11 -41.83 -5.80 16.80
C PRO A 11 -40.46 -5.12 16.63
N ARG A 12 -39.57 -5.36 17.57
CA ARG A 12 -38.19 -4.80 17.52
C ARG A 12 -37.49 -5.28 16.24
N PRO A 13 -36.72 -4.41 15.56
CA PRO A 13 -35.92 -4.79 14.41
C PRO A 13 -34.99 -5.96 14.73
N LEU A 14 -34.79 -6.89 13.78
CA LEU A 14 -33.94 -8.07 13.93
C LEU A 14 -32.52 -7.70 14.42
N ALA A 15 -31.97 -6.63 13.89
CA ALA A 15 -30.67 -6.08 14.27
C ALA A 15 -30.62 -5.66 15.76
N GLU A 16 -31.66 -5.02 16.28
CA GLU A 16 -31.73 -4.62 17.70
C GLU A 16 -31.87 -5.82 18.62
N VAL A 17 -32.62 -6.85 18.22
CA VAL A 17 -32.74 -8.10 18.95
C VAL A 17 -31.37 -8.75 19.11
N TRP A 18 -30.62 -8.90 18.03
CA TRP A 18 -29.28 -9.51 18.06
C TRP A 18 -28.29 -8.70 18.93
N LEU A 19 -28.27 -7.37 18.81
CA LEU A 19 -27.40 -6.55 19.66
C LEU A 19 -27.77 -6.66 21.16
N ALA A 20 -29.07 -6.73 21.47
CA ALA A 20 -29.55 -6.87 22.84
C ALA A 20 -29.09 -8.16 23.50
N THR A 21 -28.95 -9.29 22.76
CA THR A 21 -28.42 -10.55 23.34
C THR A 21 -26.98 -10.41 23.84
N ARG A 22 -26.26 -9.38 23.39
CA ARG A 22 -24.88 -9.05 23.81
C ARG A 22 -24.80 -7.88 24.79
N GLY A 23 -25.91 -7.35 25.21
CA GLY A 23 -25.96 -6.14 26.06
C GLY A 23 -25.55 -4.87 25.27
N TRP A 24 -25.53 -4.90 23.96
CA TRP A 24 -25.13 -3.77 23.13
C TRP A 24 -26.33 -2.94 22.70
N ARG A 25 -26.13 -1.64 22.58
CA ARG A 25 -27.13 -0.71 22.03
C ARG A 25 -26.66 -0.20 20.67
N PRO A 26 -27.54 -0.13 19.66
CA PRO A 26 -27.18 0.38 18.36
C PRO A 26 -26.86 1.88 18.40
N PHE A 27 -25.82 2.28 17.70
CA PHE A 27 -25.49 3.68 17.48
C PHE A 27 -26.49 4.33 16.51
N PRO A 28 -26.68 5.67 16.55
CA PRO A 28 -27.57 6.38 15.62
C PRO A 28 -27.26 6.11 14.15
N PHE A 29 -25.99 6.11 13.77
CA PHE A 29 -25.54 5.87 12.38
C PHE A 29 -25.87 4.44 11.91
N GLN A 30 -25.87 3.43 12.79
CA GLN A 30 -26.27 2.07 12.44
C GLN A 30 -27.75 2.01 12.07
N ARG A 31 -28.60 2.68 12.81
CA ARG A 31 -30.04 2.78 12.50
C ARG A 31 -30.28 3.53 11.19
N GLU A 32 -29.46 4.52 10.88
CA GLU A 32 -29.52 5.26 9.62
C GLU A 32 -29.20 4.35 8.43
N VAL A 33 -28.10 3.55 8.50
CA VAL A 33 -27.74 2.54 7.51
C VAL A 33 -28.87 1.52 7.34
N TRP A 34 -29.50 1.03 8.43
CA TRP A 34 -30.58 0.06 8.35
C TRP A 34 -31.82 0.62 7.65
N ARG A 35 -32.16 1.88 7.91
CA ARG A 35 -33.28 2.56 7.23
C ARG A 35 -33.00 2.74 5.73
N ALA A 36 -31.79 3.16 5.38
CA ALA A 36 -31.39 3.33 4.00
C ALA A 36 -31.40 1.99 3.23
N LEU A 37 -30.84 0.93 3.80
CA LEU A 37 -30.89 -0.42 3.22
C LEU A 37 -32.32 -0.97 3.06
N ALA A 38 -33.20 -0.72 4.03
CA ALA A 38 -34.62 -1.11 3.92
C ALA A 38 -35.37 -0.37 2.81
N GLN A 39 -34.90 0.81 2.44
CA GLN A 39 -35.41 1.62 1.31
C GLN A 39 -34.73 1.27 -0.03
N GLY A 40 -33.77 0.35 -0.04
CA GLY A 40 -32.99 0.00 -1.23
C GLY A 40 -31.97 1.07 -1.65
N ARG A 41 -31.61 2.01 -0.76
CA ARG A 41 -30.68 3.09 -1.07
C ARG A 41 -29.21 2.64 -0.91
N SER A 42 -28.37 3.07 -1.83
CA SER A 42 -26.93 2.89 -1.81
C SER A 42 -26.23 4.01 -1.01
N GLY A 43 -24.99 3.77 -0.52
CA GLY A 43 -24.31 4.80 0.25
C GLY A 43 -22.85 4.50 0.63
N LEU A 44 -22.26 5.46 1.35
CA LEU A 44 -20.94 5.36 1.95
C LEU A 44 -21.06 5.58 3.47
N LEU A 45 -20.62 4.61 4.25
CA LEU A 45 -20.48 4.71 5.70
C LEU A 45 -19.05 5.08 6.07
N HIS A 46 -18.87 6.24 6.67
CA HIS A 46 -17.61 6.68 7.24
C HIS A 46 -17.68 6.68 8.76
N ALA A 47 -16.88 5.87 9.43
CA ALA A 47 -16.77 5.86 10.88
C ALA A 47 -15.42 5.29 11.32
N THR A 48 -14.96 5.67 12.51
CA THR A 48 -13.68 5.23 13.05
C THR A 48 -13.59 3.70 13.16
N THR A 49 -12.36 3.18 13.19
CA THR A 49 -12.12 1.74 13.38
C THR A 49 -12.66 1.29 14.74
N GLY A 50 -13.29 0.11 14.77
CA GLY A 50 -13.92 -0.42 16.00
C GLY A 50 -15.30 0.17 16.33
N ALA A 51 -15.85 1.07 15.49
CA ALA A 51 -17.20 1.64 15.69
C ALA A 51 -18.36 0.69 15.32
N GLY A 52 -18.06 -0.51 14.80
CA GLY A 52 -19.11 -1.48 14.40
C GLY A 52 -19.69 -1.24 13.02
N LYS A 53 -18.88 -0.70 12.06
CA LYS A 53 -19.27 -0.51 10.65
C LYS A 53 -19.78 -1.79 9.99
N THR A 54 -19.06 -2.89 10.17
CA THR A 54 -19.42 -4.21 9.63
C THR A 54 -20.81 -4.62 10.05
N TYR A 55 -21.14 -4.48 11.35
CA TYR A 55 -22.47 -4.81 11.86
C TYR A 55 -23.54 -3.80 11.44
N ALA A 56 -23.19 -2.53 11.19
CA ALA A 56 -24.12 -1.56 10.63
C ALA A 56 -24.66 -2.04 9.26
N VAL A 57 -23.76 -2.39 8.34
CA VAL A 57 -24.15 -2.83 7.00
C VAL A 57 -24.72 -4.25 7.03
N TRP A 58 -24.08 -5.17 7.77
CA TRP A 58 -24.47 -6.58 7.77
C TRP A 58 -25.83 -6.86 8.40
N LEU A 59 -26.10 -6.34 9.60
CA LEU A 59 -27.38 -6.52 10.26
C LEU A 59 -28.50 -5.84 9.47
N GLY A 60 -28.24 -4.70 8.84
CA GLY A 60 -29.14 -4.06 7.90
C GLY A 60 -29.47 -4.93 6.69
N ALA A 61 -28.44 -5.61 6.14
CA ALA A 61 -28.62 -6.54 5.01
C ALA A 61 -29.46 -7.77 5.41
N LEU A 62 -29.21 -8.36 6.58
CA LEU A 62 -30.01 -9.48 7.10
C LEU A 62 -31.47 -9.08 7.31
N GLN A 63 -31.70 -7.88 7.80
CA GLN A 63 -33.05 -7.35 8.00
C GLN A 63 -33.77 -7.04 6.66
N ALA A 64 -33.06 -6.41 5.70
CA ALA A 64 -33.65 -6.01 4.43
C ALA A 64 -33.91 -7.19 3.46
N PHE A 65 -33.03 -8.17 3.45
CA PHE A 65 -33.04 -9.25 2.46
C PHE A 65 -33.40 -10.61 3.05
N GLY A 66 -33.15 -10.84 4.35
CA GLY A 66 -33.40 -12.12 5.02
C GLY A 66 -34.87 -12.29 5.46
N THR A 67 -35.65 -11.19 5.60
CA THR A 67 -37.06 -11.24 6.03
C THR A 67 -38.08 -11.08 4.89
N ALA A 68 -37.63 -10.90 3.65
CA ALA A 68 -38.45 -10.52 2.50
C ALA A 68 -39.43 -11.61 1.99
N GLY A 69 -39.67 -12.65 2.74
CA GLY A 69 -40.66 -13.68 2.38
C GLY A 69 -42.15 -13.25 2.44
N LYS A 70 -42.47 -12.04 2.93
CA LYS A 70 -43.86 -11.61 3.14
C LYS A 70 -44.35 -10.47 2.23
N VAL A 71 -43.61 -9.93 1.29
CA VAL A 71 -44.00 -8.79 0.43
C VAL A 71 -44.20 -9.14 -1.05
N ARG A 72 -44.18 -10.42 -1.43
CA ARG A 72 -44.54 -10.83 -2.79
C ARG A 72 -46.01 -11.24 -2.92
N GLY A 73 -46.88 -10.27 -2.72
CA GLY A 73 -48.32 -10.58 -2.85
C GLY A 73 -49.21 -9.39 -2.74
N LYS A 74 -48.96 -8.32 -3.55
CA LYS A 74 -49.96 -7.26 -3.77
C LYS A 74 -49.60 -6.33 -4.91
N ASP A 75 -49.29 -6.80 -6.07
CA ASP A 75 -49.39 -6.06 -7.33
C ASP A 75 -49.22 -7.01 -8.52
N GLU A 76 -50.14 -7.96 -8.69
CA GLU A 76 -50.53 -8.48 -10.00
C GLU A 76 -52.00 -8.83 -9.88
N GLY A 77 -52.82 -8.02 -10.52
CA GLY A 77 -54.27 -8.27 -10.70
C GLY A 77 -54.48 -9.52 -11.56
N GLY A 78 -54.59 -10.67 -10.90
CA GLY A 78 -55.05 -11.92 -11.47
C GLY A 78 -56.34 -12.27 -10.76
N THR A 79 -57.43 -12.33 -11.52
CA THR A 79 -58.78 -12.65 -11.13
C THR A 79 -58.90 -13.88 -10.21
N SER A 80 -59.53 -13.66 -9.08
CA SER A 80 -59.96 -14.69 -8.14
C SER A 80 -61.11 -15.51 -8.73
N ALA A 81 -60.82 -16.64 -9.34
CA ALA A 81 -61.74 -17.74 -9.55
C ALA A 81 -60.94 -19.02 -9.71
N ASP A 82 -60.93 -19.83 -8.65
CA ASP A 82 -60.57 -21.27 -8.58
C ASP A 82 -59.71 -21.58 -7.31
N LEU A 83 -60.32 -21.37 -6.14
CA LEU A 83 -59.87 -22.01 -4.88
C LEU A 83 -61.09 -22.16 -3.97
N ALA A 84 -62.06 -22.89 -4.38
CA ALA A 84 -63.12 -23.42 -3.55
C ALA A 84 -63.46 -24.81 -4.09
N ASP A 85 -62.61 -25.78 -3.86
CA ASP A 85 -62.99 -27.19 -3.73
C ASP A 85 -61.79 -28.07 -3.40
N ALA A 86 -61.59 -28.37 -2.12
CA ALA A 86 -60.81 -29.50 -1.61
C ALA A 86 -60.90 -29.52 -0.07
N GLY A 87 -62.03 -29.66 0.44
CA GLY A 87 -62.33 -30.14 1.76
C GLY A 87 -62.54 -31.65 1.73
N GLU A 88 -62.02 -32.35 2.72
CA GLU A 88 -62.35 -33.71 3.12
C GLU A 88 -61.99 -34.88 2.20
N ALA A 89 -60.83 -35.51 2.48
CA ALA A 89 -60.79 -36.99 2.43
C ALA A 89 -59.57 -37.55 3.16
N ALA A 90 -59.88 -38.37 4.17
CA ALA A 90 -59.22 -39.62 4.59
C ALA A 90 -57.87 -39.53 5.34
N ALA A 91 -57.99 -39.89 6.63
CA ALA A 91 -56.97 -40.54 7.41
C ALA A 91 -56.50 -41.84 6.73
N GLY A 92 -55.24 -41.90 6.36
CA GLY A 92 -54.55 -43.09 5.82
C GLY A 92 -53.17 -43.21 6.40
N SER A 93 -52.82 -44.37 6.95
CA SER A 93 -51.67 -44.86 7.70
C SER A 93 -50.28 -44.38 7.27
N PRO A 94 -49.29 -44.38 8.16
CA PRO A 94 -47.92 -43.97 7.92
C PRO A 94 -47.08 -45.12 7.33
N ALA A 95 -46.73 -45.05 6.06
CA ALA A 95 -45.68 -45.85 5.47
C ALA A 95 -45.12 -45.10 4.27
N ASP A 96 -44.00 -44.45 4.44
CA ASP A 96 -42.84 -44.30 3.60
C ASP A 96 -42.04 -43.04 4.02
N GLY A 97 -41.00 -43.26 4.77
CA GLY A 97 -40.04 -42.24 5.22
C GLY A 97 -39.21 -41.69 4.07
N LYS A 98 -39.81 -41.05 3.10
CA LYS A 98 -39.08 -40.12 2.21
C LYS A 98 -38.78 -38.87 3.00
N ARG A 99 -37.55 -38.79 3.57
CA ARG A 99 -36.99 -37.54 4.09
C ARG A 99 -37.28 -36.44 3.06
N ARG A 100 -38.16 -35.50 3.40
CA ARG A 100 -38.34 -34.27 2.62
C ARG A 100 -36.96 -33.63 2.41
N LYS A 101 -36.47 -33.60 1.17
CA LYS A 101 -35.20 -32.91 0.83
C LYS A 101 -35.33 -31.50 1.37
N ALA A 102 -34.36 -31.10 2.20
CA ALA A 102 -34.27 -29.74 2.67
C ALA A 102 -34.36 -28.78 1.47
N PRO A 103 -35.10 -27.67 1.58
CA PRO A 103 -35.23 -26.72 0.49
C PRO A 103 -33.83 -26.22 0.07
N PRO A 104 -33.60 -25.97 -1.22
CA PRO A 104 -32.29 -25.54 -1.71
C PRO A 104 -31.86 -24.23 -1.02
N PRO A 105 -30.55 -24.03 -0.76
CA PRO A 105 -30.04 -22.78 -0.22
C PRO A 105 -30.42 -21.59 -1.10
N GLU A 106 -30.45 -20.37 -0.54
CA GLU A 106 -30.70 -19.13 -1.31
C GLU A 106 -29.54 -18.86 -2.31
N PRO A 107 -29.80 -18.24 -3.46
CA PRO A 107 -28.77 -17.84 -4.43
C PRO A 107 -27.85 -16.78 -3.83
N LEU A 108 -26.76 -16.44 -4.56
CA LEU A 108 -25.86 -15.38 -4.18
C LEU A 108 -26.62 -14.05 -4.08
N THR A 109 -26.70 -13.51 -2.88
CA THR A 109 -27.48 -12.31 -2.55
C THR A 109 -26.57 -11.16 -2.10
N VAL A 110 -25.53 -11.47 -1.33
CA VAL A 110 -24.59 -10.47 -0.78
C VAL A 110 -23.18 -10.77 -1.26
N LEU A 111 -22.57 -9.77 -1.91
CA LEU A 111 -21.17 -9.80 -2.35
C LEU A 111 -20.38 -8.82 -1.48
N TRP A 112 -19.42 -9.33 -0.70
CA TRP A 112 -18.60 -8.53 0.20
C TRP A 112 -17.17 -8.46 -0.33
N LEU A 113 -16.73 -7.26 -0.76
CA LEU A 113 -15.41 -7.01 -1.32
C LEU A 113 -14.45 -6.52 -0.25
N THR A 114 -13.33 -7.21 -0.08
CA THR A 114 -12.27 -6.81 0.84
C THR A 114 -10.97 -6.51 0.09
N PRO A 115 -10.17 -5.51 0.51
CA PRO A 115 -8.92 -5.17 -0.18
C PRO A 115 -7.83 -6.24 0.00
N MET A 116 -7.89 -7.06 1.06
CA MET A 116 -6.86 -8.04 1.37
C MET A 116 -7.43 -9.42 1.69
N ARG A 117 -6.65 -10.46 1.37
CA ARG A 117 -7.04 -11.87 1.60
C ARG A 117 -7.16 -12.19 3.10
N ALA A 118 -6.26 -11.67 3.92
CA ALA A 118 -6.31 -11.85 5.38
C ALA A 118 -7.61 -11.30 5.97
N LEU A 119 -8.02 -10.09 5.56
CA LEU A 119 -9.27 -9.47 5.97
C LEU A 119 -10.49 -10.34 5.59
N ALA A 120 -10.45 -11.03 4.45
CA ALA A 120 -11.59 -11.85 3.99
C ALA A 120 -11.95 -12.98 4.97
N ALA A 121 -10.97 -13.61 5.62
CA ALA A 121 -11.21 -14.67 6.59
C ALA A 121 -11.87 -14.13 7.88
N ASP A 122 -11.36 -13.01 8.40
CA ASP A 122 -11.91 -12.37 9.60
C ASP A 122 -13.29 -11.76 9.34
N THR A 123 -13.47 -11.11 8.19
CA THR A 123 -14.79 -10.62 7.74
C THR A 123 -15.79 -11.77 7.67
N LEU A 124 -15.44 -12.89 7.02
CA LEU A 124 -16.32 -14.05 6.95
C LEU A 124 -16.73 -14.55 8.33
N LYS A 125 -15.80 -14.62 9.28
CA LYS A 125 -16.10 -15.01 10.68
C LYS A 125 -17.06 -14.02 11.33
N ALA A 126 -16.82 -12.72 11.16
CA ALA A 126 -17.69 -11.66 11.70
C ALA A 126 -19.12 -11.69 11.12
N LEU A 127 -19.26 -12.03 9.81
CA LEU A 127 -20.56 -12.15 9.15
C LEU A 127 -21.28 -13.44 9.55
N ARG A 128 -20.55 -14.54 9.71
CA ARG A 128 -21.10 -15.87 10.03
C ARG A 128 -21.74 -15.91 11.41
N THR A 129 -21.12 -15.32 12.43
CA THR A 129 -21.62 -15.37 13.81
C THR A 129 -23.08 -14.86 13.94
N PRO A 130 -23.44 -13.62 13.48
CA PRO A 130 -24.84 -13.18 13.57
C PRO A 130 -25.77 -14.00 12.66
N LEU A 131 -25.28 -14.47 11.50
CA LEU A 131 -26.08 -15.27 10.58
C LEU A 131 -26.50 -16.60 11.23
N ASP A 132 -25.55 -17.35 11.78
CA ASP A 132 -25.81 -18.67 12.39
C ASP A 132 -26.75 -18.56 13.59
N GLU A 133 -26.54 -17.54 14.44
CA GLU A 133 -27.39 -17.31 15.62
C GLU A 133 -28.81 -16.89 15.26
N LEU A 134 -28.96 -16.00 14.26
CA LEU A 134 -30.28 -15.56 13.79
C LEU A 134 -31.00 -16.64 12.97
N ALA A 135 -30.25 -17.50 12.26
CA ALA A 135 -30.81 -18.64 11.53
C ALA A 135 -31.52 -19.63 12.43
N ALA A 136 -31.11 -19.76 13.70
CA ALA A 136 -31.77 -20.61 14.68
C ALA A 136 -33.20 -20.16 15.02
N THR A 137 -33.49 -18.85 14.85
CA THR A 137 -34.81 -18.27 15.18
C THR A 137 -35.58 -17.79 13.96
N GLN A 138 -34.92 -17.64 12.81
CA GLN A 138 -35.50 -17.10 11.56
C GLN A 138 -35.39 -18.14 10.44
N PRO A 139 -36.47 -18.86 10.08
CA PRO A 139 -36.45 -19.92 9.07
C PRO A 139 -35.96 -19.45 7.69
N THR A 140 -36.16 -18.20 7.33
CA THR A 140 -35.67 -17.62 6.06
C THR A 140 -34.16 -17.55 6.01
N LEU A 141 -33.50 -17.19 7.14
CA LEU A 141 -32.05 -17.13 7.26
C LEU A 141 -31.39 -18.51 7.38
N ALA A 142 -32.12 -19.54 7.81
CA ALA A 142 -31.62 -20.91 7.87
C ALA A 142 -31.22 -21.46 6.49
N ARG A 143 -31.66 -20.85 5.38
CA ARG A 143 -31.31 -21.19 4.01
C ARG A 143 -30.10 -20.41 3.48
N TRP A 144 -29.59 -19.45 4.24
CA TRP A 144 -28.44 -18.65 3.84
C TRP A 144 -27.12 -19.39 4.15
N THR A 145 -26.22 -19.38 3.19
CA THR A 145 -24.89 -19.97 3.32
C THR A 145 -23.84 -18.87 3.16
N SER A 146 -22.71 -19.01 3.83
CA SER A 146 -21.62 -18.05 3.75
C SER A 146 -20.30 -18.72 3.39
N GLY A 147 -19.46 -18.06 2.60
CA GLY A 147 -18.15 -18.55 2.21
C GLY A 147 -17.22 -17.46 1.71
N ALA A 148 -15.92 -17.75 1.62
CA ALA A 148 -14.91 -16.85 1.05
C ALA A 148 -14.34 -17.42 -0.24
N ARG A 149 -14.09 -16.52 -1.22
CA ARG A 149 -13.39 -16.87 -2.46
C ARG A 149 -12.25 -15.89 -2.70
N THR A 150 -11.05 -16.33 -2.38
CA THR A 150 -9.81 -15.56 -2.54
C THR A 150 -8.72 -16.44 -3.16
N GLY A 151 -7.52 -15.90 -3.37
CA GLY A 151 -6.37 -16.72 -3.78
C GLY A 151 -6.02 -17.84 -2.79
N ASP A 152 -6.43 -17.72 -1.53
CA ASP A 152 -6.12 -18.66 -0.45
C ASP A 152 -7.21 -19.73 -0.22
N THR A 153 -8.37 -19.64 -0.90
CA THR A 153 -9.45 -20.63 -0.82
C THR A 153 -8.98 -22.00 -1.33
N GLY A 154 -9.21 -23.04 -0.55
CA GLY A 154 -8.80 -24.40 -0.87
C GLY A 154 -9.44 -24.93 -2.16
N SER A 155 -8.79 -25.91 -2.79
CA SER A 155 -9.26 -26.48 -4.08
C SER A 155 -10.62 -27.16 -3.96
N ALA A 156 -10.90 -27.85 -2.87
CA ALA A 156 -12.18 -28.55 -2.63
C ALA A 156 -13.33 -27.53 -2.50
N GLU A 157 -13.14 -26.48 -1.70
CA GLU A 157 -14.13 -25.40 -1.52
C GLU A 157 -14.32 -24.63 -2.83
N ARG A 158 -13.23 -24.32 -3.54
CA ARG A 158 -13.28 -23.65 -4.84
C ARG A 158 -14.05 -24.50 -5.87
N GLY A 159 -13.87 -25.82 -5.85
CA GLY A 159 -14.63 -26.78 -6.66
C GLY A 159 -16.13 -26.80 -6.33
N ALA A 160 -16.49 -26.75 -5.03
CA ALA A 160 -17.88 -26.65 -4.60
C ALA A 160 -18.51 -25.32 -5.05
N GLN A 161 -17.82 -24.20 -4.85
CA GLN A 161 -18.25 -22.86 -5.26
C GLN A 161 -18.31 -22.70 -6.79
N SER A 162 -17.59 -23.52 -7.56
CA SER A 162 -17.70 -23.51 -9.03
C SER A 162 -19.04 -24.09 -9.51
N ARG A 163 -19.67 -24.97 -8.73
CA ARG A 163 -21.00 -25.50 -9.00
C ARG A 163 -22.11 -24.62 -8.45
N ARG A 164 -21.90 -24.04 -7.26
CA ARG A 164 -22.87 -23.14 -6.62
C ARG A 164 -22.16 -22.19 -5.67
N LEU A 165 -22.41 -20.89 -5.86
CA LEU A 165 -21.90 -19.86 -4.96
C LEU A 165 -22.74 -19.83 -3.65
N PRO A 166 -22.13 -19.46 -2.51
CA PRO A 166 -22.87 -19.23 -1.27
C PRO A 166 -23.74 -17.98 -1.36
N THR A 167 -24.78 -17.88 -0.51
CA THR A 167 -25.68 -16.73 -0.43
C THR A 167 -24.91 -15.44 -0.10
N VAL A 168 -23.88 -15.56 0.74
CA VAL A 168 -22.96 -14.49 1.13
C VAL A 168 -21.56 -14.88 0.72
N LEU A 169 -20.98 -14.11 -0.20
CA LEU A 169 -19.64 -14.35 -0.70
C LEU A 169 -18.70 -13.22 -0.31
N VAL A 170 -17.70 -13.52 0.52
CA VAL A 170 -16.59 -12.61 0.80
C VAL A 170 -15.47 -12.85 -0.21
N THR A 171 -15.02 -11.80 -0.90
CA THR A 171 -14.06 -11.94 -2.01
C THR A 171 -13.16 -10.71 -2.16
N THR A 172 -12.18 -10.77 -3.08
CA THR A 172 -11.31 -9.65 -3.45
C THR A 172 -11.61 -9.15 -4.86
N PRO A 173 -11.21 -7.93 -5.26
CA PRO A 173 -11.45 -7.41 -6.61
C PRO A 173 -10.95 -8.36 -7.72
N GLU A 174 -9.77 -8.96 -7.54
CA GLU A 174 -9.19 -9.90 -8.50
C GLU A 174 -10.02 -11.18 -8.62
N SER A 175 -10.54 -11.69 -7.51
CA SER A 175 -11.39 -12.87 -7.49
C SER A 175 -12.78 -12.60 -8.08
N LEU A 176 -13.30 -11.38 -7.93
CA LEU A 176 -14.51 -10.93 -8.60
C LEU A 176 -14.29 -10.86 -10.12
N SER A 177 -13.17 -10.32 -10.58
CA SER A 177 -12.83 -10.30 -12.02
C SER A 177 -12.73 -11.71 -12.59
N LEU A 178 -12.23 -12.70 -11.80
CA LEU A 178 -12.26 -14.11 -12.17
C LEU A 178 -13.69 -14.69 -12.26
N LEU A 179 -14.62 -14.23 -11.43
CA LEU A 179 -16.04 -14.61 -11.54
C LEU A 179 -16.68 -14.00 -12.77
N LEU A 180 -16.38 -12.74 -13.08
CA LEU A 180 -16.83 -12.06 -14.31
C LEU A 180 -16.31 -12.72 -15.59
N ALA A 181 -15.17 -13.39 -15.54
CA ALA A 181 -14.57 -14.14 -16.65
C ALA A 181 -15.18 -15.53 -16.87
N ARG A 182 -16.27 -15.91 -16.19
CA ARG A 182 -16.99 -17.16 -16.38
C ARG A 182 -18.05 -17.00 -17.47
N ALA A 183 -18.28 -18.03 -18.25
CA ALA A 183 -19.33 -18.01 -19.29
C ALA A 183 -20.75 -17.83 -18.69
N ASP A 184 -20.98 -18.37 -17.47
CA ASP A 184 -22.23 -18.23 -16.70
C ASP A 184 -22.23 -17.06 -15.72
N ALA A 185 -21.34 -16.06 -15.90
CA ALA A 185 -21.16 -14.94 -14.97
C ALA A 185 -22.46 -14.13 -14.79
N ARG A 186 -23.19 -13.86 -15.89
CA ARG A 186 -24.46 -13.11 -15.85
C ARG A 186 -25.51 -13.85 -15.01
N GLU A 187 -25.67 -15.14 -15.21
CA GLU A 187 -26.63 -15.96 -14.47
C GLU A 187 -26.31 -15.98 -12.97
N LEU A 188 -25.04 -16.24 -12.64
CA LEU A 188 -24.56 -16.33 -11.25
C LEU A 188 -24.63 -15.02 -10.46
N LEU A 189 -24.36 -13.89 -11.12
CA LEU A 189 -24.15 -12.61 -10.45
C LEU A 189 -25.38 -11.67 -10.58
N SER A 190 -26.33 -11.94 -11.48
CA SER A 190 -27.57 -11.15 -11.58
C SER A 190 -28.48 -11.26 -10.34
N THR A 191 -28.27 -12.28 -9.51
CA THR A 191 -29.01 -12.49 -8.25
C THR A 191 -28.50 -11.63 -7.10
N VAL A 192 -27.34 -10.95 -7.27
CA VAL A 192 -26.72 -10.09 -6.24
C VAL A 192 -27.61 -8.89 -5.98
N ARG A 193 -28.04 -8.71 -4.73
CA ARG A 193 -28.88 -7.60 -4.26
C ARG A 193 -28.09 -6.54 -3.52
N LEU A 194 -26.96 -6.93 -2.91
CA LEU A 194 -26.08 -6.02 -2.16
C LEU A 194 -24.63 -6.31 -2.50
N VAL A 195 -23.89 -5.26 -2.83
CA VAL A 195 -22.42 -5.26 -2.86
C VAL A 195 -21.89 -4.37 -1.74
N VAL A 196 -20.98 -4.88 -0.93
CA VAL A 196 -20.29 -4.11 0.10
C VAL A 196 -18.82 -3.96 -0.28
N ALA A 197 -18.34 -2.72 -0.42
CA ALA A 197 -16.92 -2.40 -0.61
C ALA A 197 -16.31 -2.04 0.74
N ASP A 198 -15.68 -3.03 1.36
CA ASP A 198 -15.04 -2.86 2.66
C ASP A 198 -13.70 -2.15 2.52
N GLU A 199 -13.35 -1.29 3.50
CA GLU A 199 -12.14 -0.46 3.50
C GLU A 199 -11.95 0.26 2.15
N TRP A 200 -13.03 0.90 1.65
CA TRP A 200 -13.06 1.56 0.34
C TRP A 200 -11.90 2.55 0.13
N HIS A 201 -11.45 3.20 1.19
CA HIS A 201 -10.31 4.12 1.16
C HIS A 201 -8.99 3.45 0.71
N GLU A 202 -8.86 2.13 0.88
CA GLU A 202 -7.68 1.39 0.41
C GLU A 202 -7.78 1.02 -1.08
N LEU A 203 -8.97 0.99 -1.63
CA LEU A 203 -9.22 0.66 -3.03
C LEU A 203 -9.27 1.91 -3.92
N LEU A 204 -9.89 2.99 -3.45
CA LEU A 204 -10.20 4.19 -4.22
C LEU A 204 -8.99 4.76 -4.98
N GLY A 205 -7.85 4.91 -4.33
CA GLY A 205 -6.66 5.56 -4.89
C GLY A 205 -5.78 4.69 -5.79
N ASN A 206 -6.25 3.51 -6.23
CA ASN A 206 -5.42 2.60 -7.02
C ASN A 206 -6.22 1.84 -8.09
N LYS A 207 -5.50 1.13 -8.98
CA LYS A 207 -6.11 0.35 -10.08
C LYS A 207 -7.09 -0.73 -9.63
N ARG A 208 -6.99 -1.21 -8.38
CA ARG A 208 -7.96 -2.18 -7.81
C ARG A 208 -9.32 -1.55 -7.57
N GLY A 209 -9.36 -0.27 -7.16
CA GLY A 209 -10.60 0.50 -7.07
C GLY A 209 -11.25 0.69 -8.44
N VAL A 210 -10.45 0.90 -9.49
CA VAL A 210 -10.96 0.96 -10.87
C VAL A 210 -11.57 -0.39 -11.30
N GLN A 211 -10.94 -1.52 -10.96
CA GLN A 211 -11.52 -2.85 -11.19
C GLN A 211 -12.89 -3.01 -10.48
N VAL A 212 -13.01 -2.49 -9.24
CA VAL A 212 -14.29 -2.51 -8.52
C VAL A 212 -15.33 -1.65 -9.24
N GLN A 213 -14.98 -0.43 -9.67
CA GLN A 213 -15.90 0.45 -10.41
C GLN A 213 -16.42 -0.23 -11.68
N LEU A 214 -15.53 -0.84 -12.48
CA LEU A 214 -15.91 -1.59 -13.69
C LEU A 214 -16.80 -2.80 -13.38
N ALA A 215 -16.49 -3.53 -12.31
CA ALA A 215 -17.31 -4.66 -11.87
C ALA A 215 -18.71 -4.20 -11.42
N LEU A 216 -18.81 -3.07 -10.70
CA LEU A 216 -20.09 -2.48 -10.27
C LEU A 216 -20.92 -2.02 -11.47
N ALA A 217 -20.32 -1.38 -12.48
CA ALA A 217 -21.01 -0.99 -13.71
C ALA A 217 -21.59 -2.21 -14.43
N ARG A 218 -20.84 -3.32 -14.48
CA ARG A 218 -21.29 -4.58 -15.07
C ARG A 218 -22.44 -5.19 -14.29
N LEU A 219 -22.32 -5.27 -12.96
CA LEU A 219 -23.39 -5.80 -12.08
C LEU A 219 -24.68 -4.97 -12.16
N ALA A 220 -24.56 -3.65 -12.19
CA ALA A 220 -25.69 -2.74 -12.35
C ALA A 220 -26.38 -2.90 -13.72
N GLY A 221 -25.61 -3.20 -14.78
CA GLY A 221 -26.15 -3.54 -16.09
C GLY A 221 -26.95 -4.85 -16.10
N TRP A 222 -26.61 -5.81 -15.24
CA TRP A 222 -27.34 -7.08 -15.10
C TRP A 222 -28.47 -7.02 -14.08
N ASN A 223 -28.33 -6.22 -13.02
CA ASN A 223 -29.34 -6.00 -12.01
C ASN A 223 -29.41 -4.52 -11.62
N PRO A 224 -30.27 -3.71 -12.25
CA PRO A 224 -30.42 -2.28 -11.93
C PRO A 224 -30.86 -1.98 -10.48
N ARG A 225 -31.36 -2.99 -9.75
CA ARG A 225 -31.78 -2.86 -8.36
C ARG A 225 -30.68 -3.25 -7.37
N VAL A 226 -29.43 -3.44 -7.81
CA VAL A 226 -28.31 -3.74 -6.91
C VAL A 226 -28.03 -2.55 -5.99
N CYS A 227 -27.98 -2.80 -4.70
CA CYS A 227 -27.61 -1.81 -3.70
C CYS A 227 -26.10 -1.90 -3.45
N VAL A 228 -25.40 -0.76 -3.29
CA VAL A 228 -23.95 -0.73 -3.04
C VAL A 228 -23.66 0.11 -1.80
N TRP A 229 -22.89 -0.46 -0.89
CA TRP A 229 -22.41 0.23 0.32
C TRP A 229 -20.92 0.18 0.43
N GLY A 230 -20.29 1.36 0.55
CA GLY A 230 -18.88 1.49 0.93
C GLY A 230 -18.73 1.64 2.44
N MET A 231 -17.61 1.13 2.96
CA MET A 231 -17.19 1.39 4.33
C MET A 231 -15.79 1.99 4.36
N SER A 232 -15.61 3.04 5.14
CA SER A 232 -14.32 3.73 5.26
C SER A 232 -14.07 4.20 6.70
N ALA A 233 -12.79 4.32 7.06
CA ALA A 233 -12.37 4.85 8.35
C ALA A 233 -11.55 6.15 8.25
N THR A 234 -10.87 6.39 7.12
CA THR A 234 -9.85 7.44 7.01
C THR A 234 -9.83 8.03 5.59
N LEU A 235 -10.72 8.99 5.33
CA LEU A 235 -10.81 9.74 4.08
C LEU A 235 -11.11 11.21 4.35
N GLY A 236 -10.41 12.13 3.69
CA GLY A 236 -10.66 13.56 3.76
C GLY A 236 -11.74 14.05 2.80
N ASN A 237 -11.95 13.36 1.67
CA ASN A 237 -12.89 13.75 0.61
C ASN A 237 -14.02 12.73 0.45
N LEU A 238 -14.98 12.76 1.39
CA LEU A 238 -16.08 11.77 1.44
C LEU A 238 -17.07 11.88 0.28
N PRO A 239 -17.47 13.07 -0.21
CA PRO A 239 -18.37 13.19 -1.34
C PRO A 239 -17.81 12.54 -2.62
N GLU A 240 -16.57 12.82 -2.99
CA GLU A 240 -15.93 12.26 -4.18
C GLU A 240 -15.69 10.74 -4.03
N ALA A 241 -15.42 10.28 -2.82
CA ALA A 241 -15.26 8.85 -2.54
C ALA A 241 -16.59 8.10 -2.66
N ARG A 242 -17.73 8.71 -2.25
CA ARG A 242 -19.07 8.19 -2.48
C ARG A 242 -19.39 8.16 -3.97
N ASP A 243 -19.08 9.23 -4.67
CA ASP A 243 -19.33 9.38 -6.11
C ASP A 243 -18.58 8.30 -6.92
N ALA A 244 -17.28 8.12 -6.63
CA ALA A 244 -16.48 7.07 -7.28
C ALA A 244 -17.02 5.64 -7.04
N LEU A 245 -17.71 5.42 -5.93
CA LEU A 245 -18.35 4.14 -5.61
C LEU A 245 -19.68 3.96 -6.32
N LEU A 246 -20.50 5.02 -6.40
CA LEU A 246 -21.91 4.92 -6.81
C LEU A 246 -22.16 5.34 -8.26
N ALA A 247 -21.31 6.17 -8.88
CA ALA A 247 -21.44 6.57 -10.28
C ALA A 247 -21.60 5.38 -11.26
N PRO A 248 -20.94 4.21 -11.05
CA PRO A 248 -21.15 3.04 -11.88
C PRO A 248 -22.59 2.53 -11.96
N LEU A 249 -23.43 2.87 -10.96
CA LEU A 249 -24.83 2.46 -10.88
C LEU A 249 -25.75 3.37 -11.71
N GLY A 250 -25.29 4.56 -12.09
CA GLY A 250 -26.04 5.61 -12.79
C GLY A 250 -26.06 6.92 -12.01
N ALA A 251 -26.32 8.02 -12.71
CA ALA A 251 -26.29 9.36 -12.14
C ALA A 251 -27.32 9.55 -11.01
N GLU A 252 -28.54 9.09 -11.22
CA GLU A 252 -29.64 9.19 -10.24
C GLU A 252 -29.25 8.49 -8.91
N VAL A 253 -28.72 7.26 -8.99
CA VAL A 253 -28.30 6.50 -7.78
C VAL A 253 -27.12 7.17 -7.08
N ALA A 254 -26.21 7.80 -7.83
CA ALA A 254 -25.07 8.51 -7.27
C ALA A 254 -25.51 9.79 -6.54
N GLU A 255 -26.45 10.55 -7.10
CA GLU A 255 -27.00 11.77 -6.50
C GLU A 255 -27.82 11.47 -5.24
N GLU A 256 -28.68 10.45 -5.27
CA GLU A 256 -29.47 9.99 -4.13
C GLU A 256 -28.65 9.24 -3.09
N GLY A 257 -27.41 8.94 -3.39
CA GLY A 257 -26.49 8.18 -2.54
C GLY A 257 -26.34 8.77 -1.14
N VAL A 258 -26.47 7.92 -0.11
CA VAL A 258 -26.42 8.35 1.28
C VAL A 258 -24.96 8.43 1.74
N LEU A 259 -24.61 9.53 2.42
CA LEU A 259 -23.33 9.64 3.15
C LEU A 259 -23.64 9.60 4.64
N VAL A 260 -23.31 8.48 5.30
CA VAL A 260 -23.50 8.30 6.74
C VAL A 260 -22.16 8.48 7.45
N GLN A 261 -22.14 9.42 8.39
CA GLN A 261 -20.96 9.66 9.24
C GLN A 261 -21.24 9.18 10.67
N GLY A 262 -20.52 8.13 11.08
CA GLY A 262 -20.62 7.59 12.43
C GLY A 262 -19.66 8.29 13.38
N GLN A 263 -20.19 9.13 14.25
CA GLN A 263 -19.44 9.67 15.38
C GLN A 263 -19.59 8.71 16.55
N VAL A 264 -18.47 8.14 16.99
CA VAL A 264 -18.38 7.36 18.22
C VAL A 264 -17.39 8.08 19.11
N ASP A 265 -17.82 8.36 20.33
CA ASP A 265 -16.97 9.03 21.32
C ASP A 265 -15.85 8.08 21.75
N LYS A 266 -14.77 8.07 20.96
CA LYS A 266 -13.59 7.25 21.17
C LYS A 266 -12.38 8.15 21.38
N ARG A 267 -11.86 8.17 22.61
CA ARG A 267 -10.67 8.94 22.92
C ARG A 267 -9.48 8.38 22.15
N LEU A 268 -8.86 9.22 21.32
CA LEU A 268 -7.59 8.93 20.65
C LEU A 268 -6.45 9.64 21.40
N VAL A 269 -5.44 8.88 21.79
CA VAL A 269 -4.23 9.40 22.43
C VAL A 269 -3.07 9.23 21.44
N VAL A 270 -2.52 10.35 21.01
CA VAL A 270 -1.29 10.41 20.19
C VAL A 270 -0.23 11.05 21.07
N ASP A 271 0.74 10.25 21.47
CA ASP A 271 1.89 10.71 22.26
C ASP A 271 3.21 10.36 21.55
N THR A 272 4.31 10.86 22.11
CA THR A 272 5.63 10.70 21.51
C THR A 272 6.62 10.24 22.58
N LEU A 273 7.38 9.21 22.25
CA LEU A 273 8.48 8.77 23.08
C LEU A 273 9.67 9.71 22.87
N LEU A 274 9.98 10.50 23.88
CA LEU A 274 11.07 11.47 23.79
C LEU A 274 12.43 10.79 24.10
N PRO A 275 13.52 11.18 23.42
CA PRO A 275 14.85 10.71 23.76
C PRO A 275 15.30 11.22 25.14
N ASP A 276 15.98 10.36 25.92
CA ASP A 276 16.48 10.70 27.25
C ASP A 276 17.55 11.85 27.20
N HIS A 277 18.29 11.94 26.06
CA HIS A 277 19.32 12.93 25.81
C HIS A 277 19.06 13.64 24.46
N PRO A 278 18.18 14.65 24.43
CA PRO A 278 17.83 15.33 23.19
C PRO A 278 19.00 16.05 22.53
N GLU A 279 19.97 16.55 23.28
CA GLU A 279 21.20 17.19 22.80
C GLU A 279 22.12 16.24 22.01
N ARG A 280 22.04 14.93 22.29
CA ARG A 280 22.77 13.86 21.58
C ARG A 280 21.93 13.12 20.54
N PHE A 281 20.70 13.58 20.32
CA PHE A 281 19.82 12.94 19.39
C PHE A 281 20.27 13.25 17.95
N SER A 282 20.28 12.25 17.09
CA SER A 282 20.85 12.34 15.75
C SER A 282 20.11 13.35 14.86
N TRP A 283 20.85 14.20 14.16
CA TRP A 283 20.29 15.09 13.15
C TRP A 283 19.78 14.30 11.93
N ALA A 284 20.48 13.23 11.56
CA ALA A 284 20.04 12.28 10.53
C ALA A 284 20.02 10.87 11.12
N GLY A 285 18.83 10.32 11.29
CA GLY A 285 18.65 8.99 11.82
C GLY A 285 18.80 7.94 10.74
N HIS A 286 19.29 6.75 11.14
CA HIS A 286 19.37 5.65 10.21
C HIS A 286 18.33 4.55 10.50
N LEU A 287 18.14 4.16 11.77
CA LEU A 287 17.29 3.01 12.08
C LEU A 287 16.53 3.18 13.42
N GLY A 288 16.74 4.28 14.09
CA GLY A 288 16.08 4.61 15.36
C GLY A 288 16.52 3.79 16.56
N LEU A 289 17.56 2.94 16.44
CA LEU A 289 18.01 2.05 17.51
C LEU A 289 18.50 2.77 18.78
N ARG A 290 18.79 4.07 18.70
CA ARG A 290 19.07 4.89 19.88
C ARG A 290 17.86 4.98 20.84
N MET A 291 16.66 4.77 20.31
CA MET A 291 15.43 4.73 21.10
C MET A 291 15.12 3.34 21.67
N LEU A 292 15.95 2.33 21.39
CA LEU A 292 15.72 0.94 21.85
C LEU A 292 15.51 0.83 23.36
N PRO A 293 16.31 1.46 24.24
CA PRO A 293 16.11 1.36 25.68
C PRO A 293 14.74 1.95 26.12
N ALA A 294 14.34 3.07 25.52
CA ALA A 294 13.04 3.70 25.80
C ALA A 294 11.88 2.85 25.28
N VAL A 295 12.02 2.24 24.09
CA VAL A 295 11.03 1.31 23.52
C VAL A 295 10.89 0.07 24.41
N VAL A 296 11.99 -0.53 24.88
CA VAL A 296 11.94 -1.69 25.78
C VAL A 296 11.20 -1.36 27.08
N ARG A 297 11.51 -0.22 27.73
CA ARG A 297 10.76 0.25 28.92
C ARG A 297 9.27 0.39 28.65
N GLU A 298 8.92 0.88 27.47
CA GLU A 298 7.52 1.03 27.08
C GLU A 298 6.81 -0.33 26.90
N LEU A 299 7.50 -1.31 26.29
CA LEU A 299 6.99 -2.67 26.12
C LEU A 299 6.87 -3.42 27.46
N GLU A 300 7.71 -3.10 28.45
CA GLU A 300 7.61 -3.63 29.82
C GLU A 300 6.34 -3.17 30.54
N SER A 301 5.87 -1.96 30.23
CA SER A 301 4.71 -1.34 30.85
C SER A 301 3.35 -1.81 30.30
N THR A 302 3.35 -2.68 29.27
CA THR A 302 2.16 -3.10 28.55
C THR A 302 2.05 -4.61 28.44
N SER A 303 0.82 -5.14 28.34
CA SER A 303 0.60 -6.58 28.16
C SER A 303 0.79 -7.01 26.70
N THR A 304 0.26 -6.23 25.75
CA THR A 304 0.37 -6.55 24.30
C THR A 304 0.51 -5.27 23.48
N THR A 305 1.58 -5.18 22.70
CA THR A 305 1.92 -4.01 21.88
C THR A 305 2.21 -4.38 20.44
N LEU A 306 1.68 -3.61 19.46
CA LEU A 306 2.11 -3.65 18.08
C LEU A 306 3.20 -2.60 17.83
N VAL A 307 4.34 -3.02 17.30
CA VAL A 307 5.47 -2.15 16.96
C VAL A 307 5.54 -2.02 15.44
N PHE A 308 4.98 -0.96 14.90
CA PHE A 308 4.98 -0.69 13.47
C PHE A 308 6.28 -0.07 13.00
N VAL A 309 6.78 -0.60 11.91
CA VAL A 309 7.92 -0.05 11.15
C VAL A 309 7.53 0.11 9.67
N ASN A 310 8.27 0.93 8.92
CA ASN A 310 7.88 1.25 7.55
C ASN A 310 8.35 0.24 6.50
N VAL A 311 9.44 -0.51 6.77
CA VAL A 311 10.02 -1.47 5.83
C VAL A 311 10.36 -2.80 6.50
N ARG A 312 10.36 -3.88 5.72
CA ARG A 312 10.62 -5.25 6.23
C ARG A 312 12.00 -5.39 6.86
N SER A 313 13.01 -4.72 6.31
CA SER A 313 14.36 -4.72 6.87
C SER A 313 14.42 -4.10 8.28
N GLN A 314 13.63 -3.04 8.52
CA GLN A 314 13.51 -2.50 9.87
C GLN A 314 12.77 -3.47 10.82
N ALA A 315 11.77 -4.20 10.32
CA ALA A 315 11.08 -5.20 11.15
C ALA A 315 12.03 -6.28 11.63
N GLU A 316 12.85 -6.84 10.73
CA GLU A 316 13.87 -7.83 11.07
C GLU A 316 14.91 -7.28 12.06
N LEU A 317 15.35 -6.04 11.85
CA LEU A 317 16.35 -5.39 12.70
C LEU A 317 15.81 -5.09 14.10
N TRP A 318 14.63 -4.48 14.20
CA TRP A 318 14.02 -4.14 15.48
C TRP A 318 13.60 -5.38 16.28
N TYR A 319 13.06 -6.40 15.60
CA TYR A 319 12.79 -7.69 16.24
C TYR A 319 14.05 -8.26 16.88
N LYS A 320 15.15 -8.31 16.11
CA LYS A 320 16.44 -8.80 16.64
C LYS A 320 16.96 -7.94 17.80
N ALA A 321 16.94 -6.60 17.63
CA ALA A 321 17.46 -5.69 18.65
C ALA A 321 16.68 -5.78 19.98
N ILE A 322 15.33 -5.92 19.93
CA ILE A 322 14.51 -6.12 21.13
C ILE A 322 14.81 -7.47 21.76
N LEU A 323 14.94 -8.53 20.95
CA LEU A 323 15.24 -9.88 21.46
C LEU A 323 16.66 -9.96 22.06
N ASP A 324 17.64 -9.29 21.47
CA ASP A 324 18.99 -9.20 22.01
C ASP A 324 19.02 -8.43 23.37
N ALA A 325 18.17 -7.39 23.51
CA ALA A 325 18.02 -6.63 24.75
C ALA A 325 17.22 -7.40 25.83
N ARG A 326 16.26 -8.23 25.43
CA ARG A 326 15.39 -9.03 26.31
C ARG A 326 15.28 -10.47 25.82
N PRO A 327 16.30 -11.28 26.01
CA PRO A 327 16.30 -12.68 25.60
C PRO A 327 15.22 -13.52 26.31
N ASP A 328 14.78 -13.11 27.46
CA ASP A 328 13.69 -13.69 28.24
C ASP A 328 12.31 -13.59 27.56
N TRP A 329 12.15 -12.70 26.58
CA TRP A 329 10.91 -12.59 25.78
C TRP A 329 10.88 -13.52 24.56
N ALA A 330 11.81 -14.47 24.47
CA ALA A 330 11.78 -15.48 23.43
C ALA A 330 10.49 -16.31 23.52
N GLY A 331 9.67 -16.27 22.46
CA GLY A 331 8.33 -16.89 22.41
C GLY A 331 7.17 -15.92 22.70
N GLU A 332 7.41 -14.78 23.36
CA GLU A 332 6.43 -13.72 23.57
C GLU A 332 6.61 -12.55 22.56
N LEU A 333 7.77 -12.44 21.93
CA LEU A 333 8.06 -11.48 20.86
C LEU A 333 7.95 -12.15 19.50
N ALA A 334 7.25 -11.53 18.57
CA ALA A 334 7.07 -12.04 17.21
C ALA A 334 7.33 -10.98 16.15
N ILE A 335 7.53 -11.44 14.90
CA ILE A 335 7.68 -10.58 13.72
C ILE A 335 6.57 -10.89 12.71
N HIS A 336 6.01 -9.85 12.05
CA HIS A 336 4.96 -10.03 11.06
C HIS A 336 5.14 -9.11 9.85
N HIS A 337 5.41 -9.70 8.69
CA HIS A 337 5.43 -8.99 7.39
C HIS A 337 5.13 -9.92 6.22
N GLY A 338 4.77 -9.35 5.07
CA GLY A 338 4.26 -10.09 3.91
C GLY A 338 5.23 -11.10 3.26
N SER A 339 6.53 -11.08 3.60
CA SER A 339 7.52 -12.04 3.06
C SER A 339 7.61 -13.34 3.86
N LEU A 340 7.07 -13.38 5.08
CA LEU A 340 7.06 -14.58 5.91
C LEU A 340 6.11 -15.64 5.37
N ASP A 341 6.39 -16.90 5.68
CA ASP A 341 5.48 -18.00 5.37
C ASP A 341 4.09 -17.78 5.95
N ARG A 342 3.08 -18.33 5.28
CA ARG A 342 1.68 -18.16 5.69
C ARG A 342 1.40 -18.72 7.07
N GLY A 343 1.91 -19.93 7.37
CA GLY A 343 1.72 -20.59 8.67
C GLY A 343 2.30 -19.77 9.82
N VAL A 344 3.47 -19.14 9.61
CA VAL A 344 4.09 -18.25 10.61
C VAL A 344 3.21 -17.03 10.86
N ARG A 345 2.67 -16.41 9.82
CA ARG A 345 1.80 -15.24 9.97
C ARG A 345 0.50 -15.58 10.71
N GLU A 346 -0.15 -16.70 10.34
CA GLU A 346 -1.36 -17.19 11.00
C GLU A 346 -1.11 -17.51 12.49
N TRP A 347 0.06 -18.06 12.81
CA TRP A 347 0.44 -18.31 14.22
C TRP A 347 0.61 -17.00 15.01
N VAL A 348 1.22 -15.96 14.44
CA VAL A 348 1.36 -14.64 15.06
C VAL A 348 -0.01 -13.99 15.26
N GLU A 349 -0.88 -14.05 14.26
CA GLU A 349 -2.23 -13.50 14.33
C GLU A 349 -3.08 -14.21 15.39
N ALA A 350 -2.96 -15.53 15.50
CA ALA A 350 -3.62 -16.31 16.56
C ALA A 350 -3.06 -15.93 17.94
N GLY A 351 -1.73 -15.84 18.09
CA GLY A 351 -1.09 -15.46 19.34
C GLY A 351 -1.46 -14.05 19.83
N LEU A 352 -1.67 -13.10 18.89
CA LEU A 352 -2.20 -11.77 19.21
C LEU A 352 -3.66 -11.83 19.70
N LYS A 353 -4.52 -12.62 19.02
CA LYS A 353 -5.94 -12.76 19.41
C LYS A 353 -6.10 -13.40 20.79
N GLU A 354 -5.22 -14.31 21.12
CA GLU A 354 -5.20 -15.02 22.41
C GLU A 354 -4.47 -14.26 23.53
N GLY A 355 -3.80 -13.16 23.20
CA GLY A 355 -3.02 -12.37 24.17
C GLY A 355 -1.75 -13.08 24.67
N ARG A 356 -1.23 -14.07 23.93
CA ARG A 356 0.01 -14.79 24.26
C ARG A 356 1.27 -14.02 23.92
N LEU A 357 1.17 -13.05 23.03
CA LEU A 357 2.31 -12.26 22.55
C LEU A 357 2.36 -10.91 23.27
N ARG A 358 3.50 -10.62 23.87
CA ARG A 358 3.80 -9.32 24.50
C ARG A 358 3.99 -8.24 23.44
N ALA A 359 4.74 -8.52 22.39
CA ALA A 359 4.95 -7.57 21.32
C ALA A 359 5.07 -8.24 19.95
N VAL A 360 4.58 -7.54 18.92
CA VAL A 360 4.76 -7.95 17.52
C VAL A 360 5.34 -6.79 16.72
N VAL A 361 6.55 -7.00 16.19
CA VAL A 361 7.18 -6.05 15.26
C VAL A 361 6.63 -6.29 13.86
N CYS A 362 5.95 -5.30 13.29
CA CYS A 362 5.20 -5.49 12.04
C CYS A 362 5.35 -4.33 11.05
N THR A 363 5.06 -4.62 9.79
CA THR A 363 4.90 -3.62 8.72
C THR A 363 3.41 -3.36 8.45
N SER A 364 3.09 -2.73 7.33
CA SER A 364 1.70 -2.52 6.88
C SER A 364 0.86 -3.80 6.74
N SER A 365 1.43 -4.97 6.95
CA SER A 365 0.71 -6.24 6.95
C SER A 365 -0.35 -6.37 8.06
N LEU A 366 -0.27 -5.55 9.11
CA LEU A 366 -1.25 -5.44 10.19
C LEU A 366 -1.94 -4.06 10.26
N ASP A 367 -1.75 -3.19 9.24
CA ASP A 367 -2.45 -1.90 9.14
C ASP A 367 -3.98 -2.10 9.04
N LEU A 368 -4.43 -3.21 8.44
CA LEU A 368 -5.84 -3.50 8.16
C LEU A 368 -6.30 -4.85 8.71
N GLY A 369 -7.56 -4.92 9.04
CA GLY A 369 -8.42 -6.10 8.94
C GLY A 369 -8.46 -7.10 10.08
N VAL A 370 -7.63 -7.01 11.11
CA VAL A 370 -7.71 -7.99 12.21
C VAL A 370 -8.05 -7.30 13.52
N ASP A 371 -9.10 -7.78 14.19
CA ASP A 371 -9.52 -7.31 15.49
C ASP A 371 -8.68 -7.98 16.58
N PHE A 372 -7.69 -7.27 17.07
CA PHE A 372 -6.85 -7.72 18.19
C PHE A 372 -7.32 -7.08 19.48
N LEU A 373 -8.31 -7.67 20.13
CA LEU A 373 -8.88 -7.20 21.41
C LEU A 373 -7.83 -6.98 22.50
N PRO A 374 -6.77 -7.81 22.64
CA PRO A 374 -5.76 -7.64 23.68
C PRO A 374 -4.78 -6.49 23.47
N VAL A 375 -4.70 -5.90 22.25
CA VAL A 375 -3.71 -4.86 21.96
C VAL A 375 -4.01 -3.57 22.72
N GLU A 376 -3.14 -3.22 23.66
CA GLU A 376 -3.28 -2.02 24.49
C GLU A 376 -2.67 -0.79 23.85
N ARG A 377 -1.55 -0.96 23.13
CA ARG A 377 -0.76 0.13 22.58
C ARG A 377 -0.22 -0.19 21.20
N VAL A 378 -0.02 0.87 20.44
CA VAL A 378 0.72 0.86 19.19
C VAL A 378 1.94 1.75 19.33
N LEU A 379 3.13 1.24 18.98
CA LEU A 379 4.33 2.03 18.78
C LEU A 379 4.56 2.19 17.28
N GLN A 380 4.85 3.43 16.85
CA GLN A 380 5.21 3.74 15.48
C GLN A 380 6.67 4.16 15.43
N ILE A 381 7.53 3.30 14.93
CA ILE A 381 8.96 3.60 14.74
C ILE A 381 9.13 4.41 13.45
N GLY A 382 9.66 5.61 13.60
CA GLY A 382 9.81 6.58 12.52
C GLY A 382 8.49 7.20 12.09
N SER A 383 8.53 7.99 11.02
CA SER A 383 7.39 8.70 10.48
C SER A 383 6.28 7.78 10.00
N ALA A 384 5.02 8.07 10.33
CA ALA A 384 3.85 7.39 9.75
C ALA A 384 3.61 7.79 8.28
N LYS A 385 4.26 8.85 7.80
CA LYS A 385 4.16 9.43 6.45
C LYS A 385 2.80 10.05 6.11
N GLY A 386 1.80 9.93 6.97
CA GLY A 386 0.48 10.53 6.77
C GLY A 386 -0.47 10.26 7.93
N ILE A 387 -1.48 11.12 8.04
CA ILE A 387 -2.46 11.12 9.14
C ILE A 387 -3.42 9.93 9.01
N ALA A 388 -3.89 9.63 7.80
CA ALA A 388 -4.77 8.48 7.54
C ALA A 388 -4.15 7.17 8.05
N ARG A 389 -2.88 6.92 7.74
CA ARG A 389 -2.17 5.73 8.21
C ARG A 389 -1.95 5.74 9.73
N LEU A 390 -1.61 6.89 10.29
CA LEU A 390 -1.48 7.05 11.74
C LEU A 390 -2.79 6.66 12.45
N LEU A 391 -3.93 7.15 11.96
CA LEU A 391 -5.26 6.82 12.49
C LEU A 391 -5.62 5.34 12.33
N GLN A 392 -5.29 4.73 11.18
CA GLN A 392 -5.48 3.29 10.93
C GLN A 392 -4.72 2.44 11.93
N ARG A 393 -3.42 2.76 12.15
CA ARG A 393 -2.56 2.06 13.12
C ARG A 393 -3.02 2.28 14.55
N ALA A 394 -3.36 3.51 14.92
CA ALA A 394 -3.92 3.82 16.24
C ALA A 394 -5.19 3.01 16.52
N GLY A 395 -6.02 2.81 15.49
CA GLY A 395 -7.22 2.00 15.55
C GLY A 395 -6.99 0.52 15.86
N ARG A 396 -5.76 0.01 15.77
CA ARG A 396 -5.42 -1.36 16.18
C ARG A 396 -5.36 -1.55 17.70
N SER A 397 -5.26 -0.47 18.47
CA SER A 397 -5.36 -0.48 19.94
C SER A 397 -6.75 -0.09 20.39
N GLY A 398 -7.14 -0.56 21.60
CA GLY A 398 -8.42 -0.23 22.21
C GLY A 398 -9.62 -0.62 21.33
N HIS A 399 -9.65 -1.82 20.77
CA HIS A 399 -10.60 -2.26 19.74
C HIS A 399 -12.04 -2.48 20.25
N ALA A 400 -12.39 -1.98 21.45
CA ALA A 400 -13.72 -2.05 22.02
C ALA A 400 -14.31 -0.65 22.23
N PRO A 401 -15.65 -0.49 22.13
CA PRO A 401 -16.31 0.75 22.49
C PRO A 401 -15.96 1.19 23.92
N GLY A 402 -15.65 2.48 24.11
CA GLY A 402 -15.28 3.04 25.41
C GLY A 402 -13.81 2.83 25.84
N ARG A 403 -13.01 2.04 25.11
CA ARG A 403 -11.56 1.97 25.34
C ARG A 403 -10.82 2.99 24.48
N PRO A 404 -9.85 3.75 25.04
CA PRO A 404 -9.06 4.69 24.24
C PRO A 404 -8.17 3.94 23.26
N SER A 405 -8.05 4.46 22.03
CA SER A 405 -6.97 4.08 21.11
C SER A 405 -5.71 4.87 21.46
N ARG A 406 -4.56 4.20 21.53
CA ARG A 406 -3.30 4.86 21.85
C ARG A 406 -2.20 4.47 20.87
N ILE A 407 -1.58 5.49 20.28
CA ILE A 407 -0.40 5.36 19.44
C ILE A 407 0.70 6.26 19.98
N THR A 408 1.89 5.69 20.14
CA THR A 408 3.08 6.40 20.59
C THR A 408 4.08 6.47 19.44
N LEU A 409 4.44 7.67 19.03
CA LEU A 409 5.42 7.94 17.98
C LEU A 409 6.82 7.78 18.55
N VAL A 410 7.68 7.06 17.84
CA VAL A 410 9.08 6.82 18.22
C VAL A 410 9.97 7.44 17.15
N PRO A 411 10.48 8.66 17.35
CA PRO A 411 11.29 9.34 16.35
C PRO A 411 12.64 8.64 16.17
N THR A 412 13.13 8.61 14.94
CA THR A 412 14.44 8.04 14.59
C THR A 412 15.51 9.12 14.39
N HIS A 413 15.09 10.36 14.22
CA HIS A 413 15.96 11.55 14.14
C HIS A 413 15.21 12.82 14.56
N SER A 414 15.95 13.91 14.74
CA SER A 414 15.45 15.13 15.35
C SER A 414 14.27 15.79 14.60
N LEU A 415 14.27 15.78 13.26
CA LEU A 415 13.15 16.34 12.49
C LEU A 415 11.85 15.55 12.63
N GLU A 416 11.93 14.25 12.93
CA GLU A 416 10.72 13.45 13.23
C GLU A 416 10.07 13.84 14.56
N LEU A 417 10.75 14.56 15.47
CA LEU A 417 10.12 15.21 16.63
C LEU A 417 9.20 16.35 16.20
N VAL A 418 9.64 17.17 15.24
CA VAL A 418 8.78 18.22 14.65
C VAL A 418 7.59 17.59 13.93
N GLU A 419 7.84 16.51 13.18
CA GLU A 419 6.79 15.75 12.49
C GLU A 419 5.79 15.13 13.48
N ALA A 420 6.24 14.63 14.62
CA ALA A 420 5.36 14.07 15.66
C ALA A 420 4.45 15.16 16.27
N ALA A 421 4.99 16.37 16.54
CA ALA A 421 4.19 17.52 16.96
C ALA A 421 3.16 17.91 15.89
N ALA A 422 3.56 17.92 14.61
CA ALA A 422 2.72 18.21 13.46
C ALA A 422 1.60 17.18 13.31
N ALA A 423 1.92 15.89 13.41
CA ALA A 423 0.95 14.81 13.32
C ALA A 423 -0.13 14.92 14.41
N ARG A 424 0.27 15.22 15.65
CA ARG A 424 -0.70 15.44 16.75
C ARG A 424 -1.57 16.66 16.49
N ALA A 425 -1.01 17.76 15.99
CA ALA A 425 -1.76 18.97 15.65
C ALA A 425 -2.77 18.70 14.51
N ALA A 426 -2.37 17.97 13.46
CA ALA A 426 -3.25 17.60 12.35
C ALA A 426 -4.41 16.70 12.81
N VAL A 427 -4.13 15.73 13.68
CA VAL A 427 -5.18 14.87 14.28
C VAL A 427 -6.17 15.69 15.11
N GLN A 428 -5.68 16.67 15.88
CA GLN A 428 -6.55 17.57 16.66
C GLN A 428 -7.39 18.49 15.79
N ALA A 429 -6.86 18.91 14.62
CA ALA A 429 -7.59 19.67 13.62
C ALA A 429 -8.60 18.82 12.81
N GLY A 430 -8.53 17.49 12.89
CA GLY A 430 -9.38 16.59 12.12
C GLY A 430 -8.98 16.48 10.64
N GLU A 431 -7.78 16.94 10.28
CA GLU A 431 -7.30 16.93 8.90
C GLU A 431 -6.77 15.55 8.49
N VAL A 432 -7.25 15.05 7.34
CA VAL A 432 -6.90 13.73 6.80
C VAL A 432 -6.69 13.85 5.28
N GLU A 433 -5.79 13.07 4.72
CA GLU A 433 -5.48 13.05 3.30
C GLU A 433 -6.68 12.69 2.44
N MET A 434 -6.80 13.39 1.32
CA MET A 434 -7.74 13.06 0.23
C MET A 434 -7.19 11.93 -0.64
N ARG A 435 -8.10 11.16 -1.27
CA ARG A 435 -7.75 10.14 -2.25
C ARG A 435 -8.64 10.26 -3.48
N ALA A 436 -8.03 10.26 -4.67
CA ALA A 436 -8.72 10.31 -5.94
C ALA A 436 -8.58 8.99 -6.70
N SER A 437 -9.60 8.65 -7.49
CA SER A 437 -9.53 7.49 -8.40
C SER A 437 -8.54 7.77 -9.53
N PRO A 438 -7.70 6.77 -9.93
CA PRO A 438 -6.86 6.88 -11.13
C PRO A 438 -7.73 7.20 -12.36
N ARG A 439 -7.26 8.10 -13.21
CA ARG A 439 -7.93 8.46 -14.44
C ARG A 439 -7.43 7.62 -15.61
N ARG A 440 -8.33 7.05 -16.37
CA ARG A 440 -8.13 6.34 -17.65
C ARG A 440 -6.96 5.31 -17.66
N PRO A 441 -6.83 4.38 -16.68
CA PRO A 441 -5.78 3.38 -16.74
C PRO A 441 -6.06 2.37 -17.87
N VAL A 442 -5.45 2.59 -19.05
CA VAL A 442 -5.68 1.84 -20.29
C VAL A 442 -5.40 0.34 -20.11
N ASP A 443 -4.39 -0.03 -19.34
CA ASP A 443 -4.05 -1.42 -19.03
C ASP A 443 -5.17 -2.17 -18.31
N VAL A 444 -5.85 -1.50 -17.38
CA VAL A 444 -7.01 -2.05 -16.65
C VAL A 444 -8.21 -2.20 -17.59
N LEU A 445 -8.43 -1.23 -18.47
CA LEU A 445 -9.49 -1.29 -19.48
C LEU A 445 -9.26 -2.45 -20.45
N VAL A 446 -8.06 -2.58 -21.00
CA VAL A 446 -7.66 -3.70 -21.85
C VAL A 446 -7.87 -5.04 -21.15
N GLN A 447 -7.49 -5.17 -19.88
CA GLN A 447 -7.73 -6.38 -19.09
C GLN A 447 -9.24 -6.65 -18.93
N HIS A 448 -10.04 -5.60 -18.68
CA HIS A 448 -11.48 -5.70 -18.50
C HIS A 448 -12.19 -6.16 -19.78
N LEU A 449 -11.83 -5.60 -20.97
CA LEU A 449 -12.36 -6.03 -22.26
C LEU A 449 -12.17 -7.53 -22.48
N VAL A 450 -10.98 -8.04 -22.24
CA VAL A 450 -10.68 -9.47 -22.36
C VAL A 450 -11.45 -10.31 -21.31
N THR A 451 -11.63 -9.77 -20.10
CA THR A 451 -12.39 -10.43 -19.03
C THR A 451 -13.86 -10.58 -19.39
N VAL A 452 -14.48 -9.52 -19.94
CA VAL A 452 -15.88 -9.51 -20.35
C VAL A 452 -16.09 -10.39 -21.60
N ALA A 453 -15.15 -10.36 -22.56
CA ALA A 453 -15.17 -11.25 -23.74
C ALA A 453 -15.19 -12.72 -23.33
N LEU A 454 -14.51 -13.08 -22.24
CA LEU A 454 -14.51 -14.42 -21.64
C LEU A 454 -15.81 -14.75 -20.90
N GLY A 455 -16.44 -13.72 -20.33
CA GLY A 455 -17.66 -13.81 -19.52
C GLY A 455 -18.97 -13.79 -20.30
N GLY A 456 -18.95 -14.24 -21.55
CA GLY A 456 -20.14 -14.28 -22.42
C GLY A 456 -20.10 -13.33 -23.61
N GLY A 457 -19.06 -12.48 -23.70
CA GLY A 457 -18.90 -11.51 -24.77
C GLY A 457 -19.49 -10.14 -24.49
N PHE A 458 -19.31 -9.22 -25.44
CA PHE A 458 -19.83 -7.87 -25.36
C PHE A 458 -20.05 -7.25 -26.75
N GLU A 459 -20.99 -6.35 -26.83
CA GLU A 459 -21.17 -5.41 -27.92
C GLU A 459 -20.38 -4.13 -27.61
N PRO A 460 -19.52 -3.61 -28.53
CA PRO A 460 -18.62 -2.49 -28.23
C PRO A 460 -19.29 -1.22 -27.74
N GLU A 461 -20.40 -0.79 -28.34
CA GLU A 461 -21.10 0.44 -27.96
C GLU A 461 -21.76 0.34 -26.60
N ALA A 462 -22.40 -0.80 -26.32
CA ALA A 462 -23.02 -1.04 -25.02
C ALA A 462 -21.98 -1.05 -23.90
N LEU A 463 -20.81 -1.70 -24.13
CA LEU A 463 -19.74 -1.74 -23.16
C LEU A 463 -19.04 -0.37 -23.00
N TYR A 464 -18.91 0.42 -24.06
CA TYR A 464 -18.41 1.79 -23.98
C TYR A 464 -19.27 2.66 -23.06
N ALA A 465 -20.57 2.61 -23.27
CA ALA A 465 -21.52 3.33 -22.42
C ALA A 465 -21.47 2.86 -20.95
N GLU A 466 -21.31 1.54 -20.72
CA GLU A 466 -21.16 0.96 -19.38
C GLU A 466 -19.88 1.45 -18.68
N VAL A 467 -18.74 1.40 -19.37
CA VAL A 467 -17.44 1.81 -18.84
C VAL A 467 -17.42 3.30 -18.47
N ARG A 468 -18.00 4.15 -19.29
CA ARG A 468 -18.09 5.61 -19.05
C ARG A 468 -18.93 6.02 -17.84
N ARG A 469 -19.77 5.14 -17.30
CA ARG A 469 -20.46 5.41 -16.02
C ARG A 469 -19.48 5.48 -14.85
N THR A 470 -18.31 4.89 -14.96
CA THR A 470 -17.30 4.91 -13.90
C THR A 470 -16.56 6.25 -13.85
N VAL A 471 -16.18 6.70 -12.64
CA VAL A 471 -15.39 7.93 -12.47
C VAL A 471 -14.05 7.83 -13.18
N ALA A 472 -13.44 6.65 -13.19
CA ALA A 472 -12.16 6.40 -13.84
C ALA A 472 -12.18 6.64 -15.36
N TYR A 473 -13.33 6.44 -16.03
CA TYR A 473 -13.45 6.51 -17.49
C TYR A 473 -14.58 7.41 -17.99
N ARG A 474 -15.15 8.30 -17.15
CA ARG A 474 -16.23 9.20 -17.59
C ARG A 474 -15.84 10.06 -18.79
N ASP A 475 -14.56 10.45 -18.84
CA ASP A 475 -13.97 11.29 -19.89
C ASP A 475 -13.16 10.44 -20.89
N LEU A 476 -13.53 9.18 -21.13
CA LEU A 476 -12.85 8.29 -22.06
C LEU A 476 -13.10 8.72 -23.52
N PRO A 477 -12.07 9.18 -24.27
CA PRO A 477 -12.24 9.55 -25.68
C PRO A 477 -12.52 8.34 -26.55
N ARG A 478 -13.31 8.53 -27.61
CA ARG A 478 -13.60 7.48 -28.61
C ARG A 478 -12.35 6.91 -29.26
N ALA A 479 -11.36 7.75 -29.53
CA ALA A 479 -10.09 7.31 -30.11
C ALA A 479 -9.34 6.32 -29.20
N VAL A 480 -9.31 6.57 -27.88
CA VAL A 480 -8.69 5.66 -26.90
C VAL A 480 -9.47 4.36 -26.79
N TRP A 481 -10.82 4.44 -26.79
CA TRP A 481 -11.67 3.26 -26.82
C TRP A 481 -11.42 2.39 -28.05
N GLN A 482 -11.40 2.98 -29.23
CA GLN A 482 -11.13 2.28 -30.48
C GLN A 482 -9.73 1.63 -30.47
N TRP A 483 -8.75 2.36 -29.97
CA TRP A 483 -7.40 1.80 -29.79
C TRP A 483 -7.41 0.57 -28.87
N CYS A 484 -8.15 0.59 -27.76
CA CYS A 484 -8.30 -0.56 -26.87
C CYS A 484 -8.93 -1.77 -27.56
N LEU A 485 -9.98 -1.54 -28.36
CA LEU A 485 -10.63 -2.60 -29.17
C LEU A 485 -9.62 -3.19 -30.18
N ASP A 486 -8.93 -2.37 -30.95
CA ASP A 486 -7.94 -2.82 -31.92
C ASP A 486 -6.78 -3.58 -31.23
N PHE A 487 -6.38 -3.10 -30.05
CA PHE A 487 -5.31 -3.73 -29.28
C PHE A 487 -5.70 -5.13 -28.76
N VAL A 488 -6.92 -5.34 -28.27
CA VAL A 488 -7.36 -6.68 -27.84
C VAL A 488 -7.65 -7.60 -29.02
N HIS A 489 -8.00 -7.03 -30.19
CA HIS A 489 -8.30 -7.78 -31.41
C HIS A 489 -7.04 -8.22 -32.17
N ARG A 490 -6.08 -7.30 -32.38
CA ARG A 490 -4.90 -7.52 -33.22
C ARG A 490 -3.56 -7.41 -32.49
N GLY A 491 -3.55 -6.93 -31.24
CA GLY A 491 -2.31 -6.67 -30.50
C GLY A 491 -1.62 -5.35 -30.87
N GLY A 492 -2.27 -4.50 -31.66
CA GLY A 492 -1.70 -3.30 -32.23
C GLY A 492 -0.80 -3.57 -33.46
N PRO A 493 -0.26 -2.52 -34.13
CA PRO A 493 0.51 -2.65 -35.38
C PRO A 493 1.73 -3.58 -35.25
N SER A 494 2.44 -3.51 -34.13
CA SER A 494 3.68 -4.28 -33.90
C SER A 494 3.46 -5.76 -33.60
N LEU A 495 2.27 -6.17 -33.19
CA LEU A 495 2.00 -7.55 -32.76
C LEU A 495 0.94 -8.25 -33.62
N ALA A 496 0.44 -7.62 -34.67
CA ALA A 496 -0.64 -8.13 -35.53
C ALA A 496 -0.34 -9.49 -36.16
N ALA A 497 0.94 -9.79 -36.42
CA ALA A 497 1.38 -11.07 -36.99
C ALA A 497 1.40 -12.23 -35.96
N TYR A 498 1.22 -11.96 -34.65
CA TYR A 498 1.31 -12.96 -33.59
C TYR A 498 -0.05 -13.35 -33.04
N PRO A 499 -0.54 -14.59 -33.30
CA PRO A 499 -1.87 -15.06 -32.85
C PRO A 499 -2.07 -15.03 -31.33
N ASP A 500 -1.01 -15.05 -30.56
CA ASP A 500 -1.06 -15.01 -29.08
C ASP A 500 -1.59 -13.67 -28.53
N TYR A 501 -1.59 -12.63 -29.34
CA TYR A 501 -2.08 -11.29 -28.99
C TYR A 501 -3.44 -10.95 -29.63
N GLN A 502 -3.96 -11.83 -30.51
CA GLN A 502 -5.32 -11.76 -31.03
C GLN A 502 -6.29 -12.40 -30.03
N ARG A 503 -6.64 -11.65 -29.00
CA ARG A 503 -7.32 -12.19 -27.81
C ARG A 503 -8.83 -12.18 -27.90
N VAL A 504 -9.39 -11.24 -28.63
CA VAL A 504 -10.84 -11.05 -28.78
C VAL A 504 -11.19 -10.85 -30.24
N ALA A 505 -12.26 -11.47 -30.70
CA ALA A 505 -12.77 -11.31 -32.06
C ALA A 505 -14.29 -11.21 -32.05
N PRO A 506 -14.91 -10.46 -32.98
CA PRO A 506 -16.36 -10.48 -33.18
C PRO A 506 -16.79 -11.83 -33.74
N ASP A 507 -17.95 -12.34 -33.27
CA ASP A 507 -18.65 -13.46 -33.91
C ASP A 507 -19.55 -13.00 -35.06
N GLU A 508 -20.32 -13.90 -35.64
CA GLU A 508 -21.21 -13.63 -36.77
C GLU A 508 -22.34 -12.63 -36.36
N GLU A 509 -22.64 -12.52 -35.08
CA GLU A 509 -23.64 -11.63 -34.51
C GLU A 509 -23.07 -10.27 -34.11
N GLY A 510 -21.76 -10.04 -34.31
CA GLY A 510 -21.05 -8.83 -33.93
C GLY A 510 -20.67 -8.75 -32.44
N VAL A 511 -20.89 -9.82 -31.67
CA VAL A 511 -20.52 -9.91 -30.25
C VAL A 511 -19.05 -10.29 -30.13
N TRP A 512 -18.31 -9.50 -29.39
CA TRP A 512 -16.86 -9.70 -29.20
C TRP A 512 -16.60 -10.74 -28.12
N ARG A 513 -15.97 -11.86 -28.50
CA ARG A 513 -15.70 -13.04 -27.66
C ARG A 513 -14.25 -13.47 -27.73
N MET A 514 -13.82 -14.30 -26.79
CA MET A 514 -12.49 -14.91 -26.82
C MET A 514 -12.53 -16.21 -27.63
N PRO A 515 -11.79 -16.31 -28.76
CA PRO A 515 -11.87 -17.45 -29.65
C PRO A 515 -11.09 -18.68 -29.18
N SER A 516 -10.15 -18.53 -28.22
CA SER A 516 -9.20 -19.58 -27.88
C SER A 516 -9.24 -19.98 -26.40
N ALA A 517 -9.47 -21.28 -26.13
CA ALA A 517 -9.42 -21.85 -24.79
C ALA A 517 -8.02 -21.76 -24.15
N ARG A 518 -6.93 -21.76 -24.95
CA ARG A 518 -5.55 -21.56 -24.48
C ARG A 518 -5.37 -20.13 -23.97
N LEU A 519 -5.80 -19.13 -24.74
CA LEU A 519 -5.74 -17.72 -24.35
C LEU A 519 -6.64 -17.45 -23.14
N ALA A 520 -7.81 -18.10 -23.06
CA ALA A 520 -8.71 -18.05 -21.92
C ALA A 520 -8.05 -18.51 -20.62
N ARG A 521 -7.35 -19.64 -20.63
CA ARG A 521 -6.61 -20.15 -19.45
C ARG A 521 -5.48 -19.19 -19.06
N ARG A 522 -4.75 -18.70 -20.05
CA ARG A 522 -3.65 -17.74 -19.88
C ARG A 522 -4.15 -16.42 -19.24
N HIS A 523 -5.26 -15.88 -19.72
CA HIS A 523 -5.87 -14.67 -19.16
C HIS A 523 -6.31 -14.87 -17.71
N ARG A 524 -7.06 -15.95 -17.41
CA ARG A 524 -7.51 -16.26 -16.04
C ARG A 524 -6.37 -16.40 -15.03
N SER A 525 -5.19 -16.88 -15.46
CA SER A 525 -4.01 -17.00 -14.61
C SER A 525 -3.34 -15.65 -14.29
N ASN A 526 -3.68 -14.58 -15.02
CA ASN A 526 -3.04 -13.27 -14.94
C ASN A 526 -4.02 -12.11 -14.66
N ILE A 527 -5.29 -12.41 -14.37
CA ILE A 527 -6.26 -11.39 -13.97
C ILE A 527 -5.82 -10.74 -12.65
N GLY A 528 -5.83 -9.43 -12.63
CA GLY A 528 -5.55 -8.59 -11.47
C GLY A 528 -4.54 -7.48 -11.79
N THR A 529 -4.47 -6.51 -10.90
CA THR A 529 -3.60 -5.33 -11.03
C THR A 529 -2.46 -5.33 -10.03
N ILE A 530 -2.35 -6.37 -9.18
CA ILE A 530 -1.23 -6.54 -8.26
C ILE A 530 -0.08 -7.19 -9.00
N VAL A 531 0.94 -6.41 -9.26
CA VAL A 531 2.19 -6.86 -9.87
C VAL A 531 3.23 -7.00 -8.76
N SER A 532 3.68 -8.24 -8.50
CA SER A 532 4.76 -8.48 -7.54
C SER A 532 6.10 -8.56 -8.26
N ASP A 533 7.17 -8.07 -7.64
CA ASP A 533 8.52 -8.36 -8.07
C ASP A 533 8.79 -9.86 -7.99
N ALA A 534 9.70 -10.34 -8.84
CA ALA A 534 10.06 -11.74 -8.80
C ALA A 534 10.70 -12.06 -7.44
N SER A 535 10.12 -13.02 -6.75
CA SER A 535 10.58 -13.49 -5.46
C SER A 535 10.96 -14.96 -5.51
N MET A 536 12.02 -15.29 -4.80
CA MET A 536 12.49 -16.67 -4.62
C MET A 536 12.01 -17.19 -3.27
N ALA A 537 11.72 -18.47 -3.20
CA ALA A 537 11.46 -19.13 -1.93
C ALA A 537 12.74 -19.21 -1.10
N VAL A 538 12.63 -19.00 0.21
CA VAL A 538 13.70 -19.26 1.19
C VAL A 538 13.31 -20.49 1.97
N GLN A 539 14.14 -21.55 1.89
CA GLN A 539 13.85 -22.84 2.50
C GLN A 539 15.08 -23.36 3.24
N VAL A 540 14.87 -23.88 4.43
CA VAL A 540 15.95 -24.56 5.16
C VAL A 540 16.33 -25.83 4.40
N LEU A 541 17.64 -26.09 4.27
CA LEU A 541 18.14 -27.31 3.64
C LEU A 541 17.55 -28.53 4.37
N HIS A 542 16.79 -29.36 3.64
CA HIS A 542 16.04 -30.50 4.18
C HIS A 542 14.95 -30.13 5.22
N GLY A 543 14.50 -28.85 5.25
CA GLY A 543 13.56 -28.34 6.23
C GLY A 543 12.40 -27.54 5.64
N ALA A 544 11.71 -26.81 6.52
CA ALA A 544 10.55 -26.01 6.18
C ALA A 544 10.88 -24.78 5.32
N ARG A 545 9.87 -24.31 4.58
CA ARG A 545 9.90 -23.04 3.90
C ARG A 545 9.71 -21.92 4.93
N LEU A 546 10.62 -20.93 4.92
CA LEU A 546 10.56 -19.78 5.83
C LEU A 546 9.75 -18.61 5.25
N GLY A 547 9.69 -18.50 3.92
CA GLY A 547 9.00 -17.42 3.25
C GLY A 547 9.53 -17.16 1.84
N THR A 548 9.47 -15.89 1.42
CA THR A 548 9.95 -15.44 0.10
C THR A 548 10.80 -14.19 0.24
N MET A 549 11.80 -14.04 -0.61
CA MET A 549 12.67 -12.88 -0.68
C MET A 549 12.90 -12.48 -2.15
N GLU A 550 13.19 -11.20 -2.38
CA GLU A 550 13.44 -10.70 -3.73
C GLU A 550 14.63 -11.39 -4.39
N GLU A 551 14.43 -11.80 -5.64
CA GLU A 551 15.48 -12.40 -6.47
C GLU A 551 16.70 -11.48 -6.60
N SER A 552 16.47 -10.17 -6.71
CA SER A 552 17.51 -9.14 -6.83
C SER A 552 18.49 -9.10 -5.64
N PHE A 553 18.04 -9.48 -4.46
CA PHE A 553 18.91 -9.60 -3.28
C PHE A 553 19.62 -10.95 -3.25
N LEU A 554 18.87 -12.06 -3.34
CA LEU A 554 19.41 -13.41 -3.20
C LEU A 554 20.42 -13.76 -4.30
N SER A 555 20.22 -13.25 -5.52
CA SER A 555 21.12 -13.51 -6.65
C SER A 555 22.51 -12.86 -6.52
N ARG A 556 22.70 -11.96 -5.56
CA ARG A 556 24.02 -11.34 -5.25
C ARG A 556 24.79 -12.08 -4.18
N LEU A 557 24.12 -13.00 -3.47
CA LEU A 557 24.74 -13.77 -2.40
C LEU A 557 25.45 -14.98 -2.99
N SER A 558 26.63 -15.27 -2.45
CA SER A 558 27.39 -16.46 -2.72
C SER A 558 27.12 -17.53 -1.64
N PRO A 559 27.32 -18.82 -1.93
CA PRO A 559 27.31 -19.85 -0.89
C PRO A 559 28.28 -19.49 0.25
N GLY A 560 27.80 -19.55 1.50
CA GLY A 560 28.54 -19.12 2.70
C GLY A 560 28.18 -17.71 3.19
N ASP A 561 27.55 -16.86 2.37
CA ASP A 561 27.12 -15.53 2.80
C ASP A 561 25.99 -15.64 3.81
N CYS A 562 26.05 -14.80 4.86
CA CYS A 562 25.07 -14.77 5.94
C CYS A 562 24.12 -13.57 5.79
N PHE A 563 22.83 -13.77 6.06
CA PHE A 563 21.82 -12.73 6.06
C PHE A 563 20.74 -12.96 7.12
N VAL A 564 20.02 -11.89 7.49
CA VAL A 564 18.92 -11.97 8.47
C VAL A 564 17.60 -12.21 7.73
N PHE A 565 16.80 -13.22 8.13
CA PHE A 565 15.45 -13.42 7.63
C PHE A 565 14.61 -14.22 8.62
N ALA A 566 13.33 -13.84 8.77
CA ALA A 566 12.41 -14.44 9.74
C ALA A 566 12.96 -14.44 11.18
N GLY A 567 13.68 -13.38 11.56
CA GLY A 567 14.30 -13.23 12.87
C GLY A 567 15.54 -14.11 13.10
N GLN A 568 16.05 -14.77 12.07
CA GLN A 568 17.19 -15.72 12.19
C GLN A 568 18.36 -15.26 11.31
N VAL A 569 19.56 -15.59 11.73
CA VAL A 569 20.76 -15.47 10.89
C VAL A 569 20.90 -16.75 10.08
N LEU A 570 20.82 -16.60 8.77
CA LEU A 570 20.83 -17.69 7.80
C LEU A 570 22.08 -17.60 6.93
N GLU A 571 22.65 -18.73 6.59
CA GLU A 571 23.77 -18.87 5.65
C GLU A 571 23.22 -19.44 4.32
N MET A 572 23.58 -18.83 3.20
CA MET A 572 23.24 -19.30 1.87
C MET A 572 24.00 -20.60 1.56
N VAL A 573 23.30 -21.65 1.14
CA VAL A 573 23.90 -22.93 0.73
C VAL A 573 23.94 -23.04 -0.80
N LYS A 574 22.77 -22.91 -1.45
CA LYS A 574 22.62 -22.95 -2.91
C LYS A 574 21.32 -22.30 -3.35
N ILE A 575 21.25 -21.96 -4.63
CA ILE A 575 20.02 -21.53 -5.31
C ILE A 575 19.69 -22.58 -6.39
N GLU A 576 18.47 -23.09 -6.37
CA GLU A 576 17.97 -24.07 -7.34
C GLU A 576 16.44 -23.87 -7.54
N ASP A 577 15.97 -23.91 -8.77
CA ASP A 577 14.55 -23.78 -9.15
C ASP A 577 13.80 -22.64 -8.45
N MET A 578 14.36 -21.41 -8.45
CA MET A 578 13.79 -20.25 -7.77
C MET A 578 13.64 -20.44 -6.25
N THR A 579 14.45 -21.31 -5.65
CA THR A 579 14.50 -21.55 -4.22
C THR A 579 15.92 -21.35 -3.71
N ALA A 580 16.09 -20.51 -2.72
CA ALA A 580 17.32 -20.33 -1.95
C ALA A 580 17.31 -21.31 -0.78
N TYR A 581 18.19 -22.28 -0.81
CA TYR A 581 18.39 -23.23 0.29
C TYR A 581 19.38 -22.63 1.29
N VAL A 582 18.97 -22.61 2.56
CA VAL A 582 19.72 -21.95 3.64
C VAL A 582 19.91 -22.91 4.83
N ARG A 583 20.87 -22.60 5.67
CA ARG A 583 21.03 -23.20 6.99
C ARG A 583 21.14 -22.12 8.06
N ARG A 584 20.90 -22.45 9.33
CA ARG A 584 21.14 -21.52 10.43
C ARG A 584 22.64 -21.29 10.56
N ALA A 585 23.05 -20.01 10.64
CA ALA A 585 24.43 -19.64 10.87
C ALA A 585 24.72 -19.54 12.36
N ALA A 586 25.74 -20.25 12.84
CA ALA A 586 26.20 -20.17 14.22
C ALA A 586 27.12 -18.97 14.45
N ARG A 587 27.82 -18.48 13.43
CA ARG A 587 28.79 -17.36 13.44
C ARG A 587 28.77 -16.70 12.07
N GLY A 588 28.96 -15.38 12.02
CA GLY A 588 29.07 -14.59 10.79
C GLY A 588 28.53 -13.18 11.00
N ARG A 589 28.98 -12.21 10.20
CA ARG A 589 28.36 -10.87 10.12
C ARG A 589 27.22 -10.95 9.09
N PRO A 590 25.95 -10.92 9.53
CA PRO A 590 24.85 -11.07 8.62
C PRO A 590 24.58 -9.75 7.87
N THR A 591 24.37 -9.83 6.57
CA THR A 591 23.85 -8.72 5.78
C THR A 591 22.34 -8.59 6.01
N VAL A 592 21.85 -7.37 6.26
CA VAL A 592 20.42 -7.10 6.35
C VAL A 592 19.86 -7.00 4.93
N PRO A 593 18.83 -7.80 4.56
CA PRO A 593 18.26 -7.76 3.25
C PRO A 593 17.71 -6.37 2.90
N ARG A 594 17.86 -5.97 1.64
CA ARG A 594 17.18 -4.81 1.08
C ARG A 594 16.02 -5.30 0.22
N TRP A 595 14.83 -4.81 0.49
CA TRP A 595 13.67 -4.98 -0.36
C TRP A 595 13.53 -3.73 -1.23
N ALA A 596 13.38 -3.92 -2.54
CA ALA A 596 13.00 -2.87 -3.44
C ALA A 596 11.54 -2.52 -3.16
N GLY A 597 11.30 -1.37 -2.59
CA GLY A 597 9.95 -0.83 -2.35
C GLY A 597 9.99 0.68 -2.57
N SER A 598 8.93 1.26 -3.11
CA SER A 598 8.78 2.70 -3.16
C SER A 598 8.81 3.24 -1.72
N ARG A 599 9.67 4.21 -1.45
CA ARG A 599 9.64 4.94 -0.19
C ARG A 599 8.40 5.83 -0.23
N MET A 600 7.47 5.64 0.70
CA MET A 600 6.30 6.51 0.77
C MET A 600 6.74 7.95 1.10
N PRO A 601 6.27 8.93 0.33
CA PRO A 601 6.52 10.33 0.61
C PRO A 601 5.74 10.78 1.86
N LEU A 602 6.21 11.86 2.48
CA LEU A 602 5.44 12.59 3.46
C LEU A 602 4.18 13.17 2.78
N SER A 603 3.01 13.01 3.41
CA SER A 603 1.77 13.57 2.86
C SER A 603 1.78 15.09 2.91
N THR A 604 1.04 15.74 2.00
CA THR A 604 0.91 17.19 1.94
C THR A 604 0.36 17.74 3.25
N VAL A 605 -0.68 17.12 3.79
CA VAL A 605 -1.30 17.53 5.06
C VAL A 605 -0.26 17.54 6.18
N LEU A 606 0.49 16.45 6.35
CA LEU A 606 1.49 16.37 7.40
C LEU A 606 2.65 17.35 7.17
N ALA A 607 3.08 17.56 5.92
CA ALA A 607 4.12 18.51 5.55
C ALA A 607 3.75 19.95 5.88
N ASP A 608 2.51 20.35 5.59
CA ASP A 608 2.01 21.70 5.90
C ASP A 608 1.98 21.94 7.41
N PHE A 609 1.56 20.97 8.20
CA PHE A 609 1.63 21.05 9.66
C PHE A 609 3.06 21.07 10.19
N VAL A 610 4.04 20.41 9.54
CA VAL A 610 5.46 20.52 9.89
C VAL A 610 5.95 21.96 9.74
N VAL A 611 5.64 22.61 8.62
CA VAL A 611 6.01 24.02 8.39
C VAL A 611 5.35 24.95 9.42
N GLN A 612 4.09 24.69 9.80
CA GLN A 612 3.41 25.42 10.86
C GLN A 612 4.11 25.27 12.22
N GLN A 613 4.60 24.06 12.58
CA GLN A 613 5.36 23.85 13.81
C GLN A 613 6.71 24.60 13.78
N LEU A 614 7.40 24.60 12.62
CA LEU A 614 8.63 25.35 12.43
C LEU A 614 8.39 26.87 12.55
N ALA A 615 7.28 27.39 12.03
CA ALA A 615 6.88 28.79 12.18
C ALA A 615 6.61 29.18 13.65
N GLN A 616 6.02 28.28 14.44
CA GLN A 616 5.86 28.48 15.88
C GLN A 616 7.23 28.54 16.58
N ALA A 617 8.16 27.66 16.22
CA ALA A 617 9.52 27.68 16.77
C ALA A 617 10.27 28.93 16.37
N ALA A 618 10.16 29.41 15.10
CA ALA A 618 10.73 30.66 14.63
C ALA A 618 10.23 31.89 15.43
N ALA A 619 8.96 31.84 15.86
CA ALA A 619 8.36 32.84 16.74
C ALA A 619 8.65 32.63 18.23
N GLY A 620 9.59 31.75 18.60
CA GLY A 620 9.96 31.42 19.97
C GLY A 620 8.92 30.62 20.76
N ARG A 621 7.89 30.08 20.09
CA ARG A 621 6.78 29.33 20.73
C ARG A 621 7.02 27.81 20.67
N TYR A 622 7.44 27.25 21.79
CA TYR A 622 7.69 25.80 21.96
C TYR A 622 6.61 25.15 22.84
N GLY A 623 5.36 25.17 22.35
CA GLY A 623 4.18 24.72 23.13
C GLY A 623 4.13 23.22 23.41
N SER A 624 4.59 22.38 22.47
CA SER A 624 4.54 20.94 22.59
C SER A 624 5.78 20.32 23.26
N PRO A 625 5.69 19.15 23.88
CA PRO A 625 6.85 18.46 24.46
C PRO A 625 7.93 18.16 23.41
N GLU A 626 7.53 17.77 22.20
CA GLU A 626 8.42 17.46 21.07
C GLU A 626 9.20 18.70 20.62
N LEU A 627 8.52 19.86 20.47
CA LEU A 627 9.18 21.12 20.12
C LEU A 627 10.16 21.56 21.21
N ARG A 628 9.81 21.39 22.49
CA ARG A 628 10.76 21.66 23.58
C ARG A 628 11.98 20.75 23.55
N CYS A 629 11.76 19.47 23.21
CA CYS A 629 12.82 18.48 23.08
C CYS A 629 13.78 18.79 21.92
N VAL A 630 13.26 19.19 20.75
CA VAL A 630 14.07 19.48 19.55
C VAL A 630 14.61 20.92 19.52
N ARG A 631 14.22 21.78 20.49
CA ARG A 631 14.63 23.18 20.57
C ARG A 631 16.14 23.40 20.39
N PRO A 632 17.05 22.65 21.04
CA PRO A 632 18.47 22.90 20.86
C PRO A 632 18.93 22.81 19.41
N LEU A 633 18.38 21.88 18.64
CA LEU A 633 18.67 21.77 17.20
C LEU A 633 18.09 22.93 16.41
N LEU A 634 16.82 23.32 16.67
CA LEU A 634 16.18 24.44 15.98
C LEU A 634 16.87 25.78 16.29
N ASP A 635 17.34 25.97 17.52
CA ASP A 635 18.14 27.13 17.91
C ASP A 635 19.50 27.19 17.17
N VAL A 636 20.13 26.03 16.91
CA VAL A 636 21.32 25.91 16.06
C VAL A 636 20.99 26.25 14.60
N GLN A 637 19.92 25.71 14.06
CA GLN A 637 19.46 26.00 12.71
C GLN A 637 19.21 27.49 12.52
N GLN A 638 18.52 28.11 13.47
CA GLN A 638 18.21 29.54 13.42
C GLN A 638 19.45 30.45 13.54
N ARG A 639 20.46 30.00 14.32
CA ARG A 639 21.73 30.77 14.44
C ARG A 639 22.62 30.64 13.21
N TRP A 640 22.64 29.48 12.54
CA TRP A 640 23.50 29.24 11.38
C TRP A 640 22.82 29.54 10.05
N SER A 641 21.51 29.65 10.05
CA SER A 641 20.67 29.83 8.88
C SER A 641 19.35 30.51 9.26
N ALA A 642 18.23 29.91 8.91
CA ALA A 642 16.90 30.34 9.25
C ALA A 642 15.96 29.13 9.48
N LEU A 643 14.78 29.38 10.07
CA LEU A 643 13.68 28.45 10.10
C LEU A 643 12.63 28.82 9.04
N PRO A 644 12.21 27.88 8.18
CA PRO A 644 11.18 28.11 7.17
C PRO A 644 9.82 28.37 7.82
N THR A 645 9.03 29.20 7.16
CA THR A 645 7.65 29.51 7.54
C THR A 645 6.71 29.31 6.34
N PRO A 646 5.38 29.35 6.51
CA PRO A 646 4.48 29.25 5.36
C PRO A 646 4.68 30.33 4.29
N GLY A 647 5.17 31.55 4.70
CA GLY A 647 5.45 32.68 3.82
C GLY A 647 6.85 32.70 3.21
N THR A 648 7.76 31.78 3.59
CA THR A 648 9.17 31.84 3.19
C THR A 648 9.66 30.51 2.60
N LEU A 649 10.45 30.60 1.51
CA LEU A 649 11.27 29.50 1.01
C LEU A 649 12.71 29.69 1.48
N LEU A 650 13.21 28.74 2.26
CA LEU A 650 14.62 28.74 2.66
C LEU A 650 15.48 28.06 1.58
N ALA A 651 16.52 28.77 1.14
CA ALA A 651 17.60 28.28 0.30
C ALA A 651 18.92 28.44 1.06
N GLU A 652 19.73 27.41 1.15
CA GLU A 652 21.04 27.43 1.76
C GLU A 652 22.10 27.09 0.71
N THR A 653 23.20 27.87 0.69
CA THR A 653 24.35 27.61 -0.18
C THR A 653 25.57 27.22 0.65
N LEU A 654 26.36 26.26 0.19
CA LEU A 654 27.52 25.77 0.92
C LEU A 654 28.64 25.37 -0.06
N ARG A 655 29.88 25.77 0.23
CA ARG A 655 31.06 25.27 -0.46
C ARG A 655 31.75 24.22 0.39
N THR A 656 32.03 23.06 -0.19
CA THR A 656 32.82 21.99 0.46
C THR A 656 33.93 21.51 -0.48
N ARG A 657 34.74 20.56 -0.05
CA ARG A 657 35.71 19.87 -0.93
C ARG A 657 35.08 19.10 -2.08
N GLU A 658 33.79 18.80 -1.99
CA GLU A 658 33.03 18.06 -3.01
C GLU A 658 32.45 18.97 -4.09
N GLY A 659 32.38 20.28 -3.84
CA GLY A 659 31.88 21.29 -4.76
C GLY A 659 30.96 22.31 -4.09
N TRP A 660 30.09 22.90 -4.91
CA TRP A 660 29.13 23.95 -4.55
C TRP A 660 27.74 23.36 -4.38
N HIS A 661 27.17 23.45 -3.19
CA HIS A 661 25.88 22.91 -2.81
C HIS A 661 24.80 23.99 -2.82
N LEU A 662 23.62 23.61 -3.28
CA LEU A 662 22.36 24.33 -3.07
C LEU A 662 21.39 23.39 -2.34
N PHE A 663 20.89 23.81 -1.18
CA PHE A 663 19.82 23.13 -0.47
C PHE A 663 18.56 24.00 -0.53
N LEU A 664 17.41 23.36 -0.80
CA LEU A 664 16.09 24.00 -0.80
C LEU A 664 15.13 23.19 0.05
N TYR A 665 14.25 23.87 0.77
CA TYR A 665 13.32 23.26 1.70
C TYR A 665 11.85 23.57 1.38
N PRO A 666 11.32 23.00 0.28
CA PRO A 666 9.92 23.23 -0.10
C PRO A 666 8.91 22.49 0.78
N PHE A 667 9.29 21.47 1.56
CA PHE A 667 8.39 20.60 2.33
C PHE A 667 7.24 20.05 1.49
N ALA A 668 7.56 19.51 0.30
CA ALA A 668 6.58 18.99 -0.64
C ALA A 668 6.59 17.46 -0.75
N GLY A 669 7.35 16.78 0.12
CA GLY A 669 7.53 15.35 0.09
C GLY A 669 8.52 14.88 -0.99
N ARG A 670 9.09 13.71 -0.77
CA ARG A 670 10.21 13.17 -1.57
C ARG A 670 9.93 13.11 -3.08
N HIS A 671 8.71 12.72 -3.49
CA HIS A 671 8.37 12.56 -4.91
C HIS A 671 8.38 13.90 -5.64
N ALA A 672 7.75 14.93 -5.09
CA ALA A 672 7.81 16.28 -5.64
C ALA A 672 9.23 16.83 -5.64
N HIS A 673 10.04 16.56 -4.59
CA HIS A 673 11.43 16.98 -4.52
C HIS A 673 12.32 16.34 -5.58
N ILE A 674 12.10 15.07 -5.97
CA ILE A 674 12.81 14.43 -7.09
C ILE A 674 12.51 15.19 -8.38
N GLY A 675 11.25 15.50 -8.66
CA GLY A 675 10.86 16.25 -9.84
C GLY A 675 11.43 17.68 -9.86
N LEU A 676 11.34 18.40 -8.73
CA LEU A 676 11.92 19.76 -8.59
C LEU A 676 13.43 19.74 -8.76
N ALA A 677 14.15 18.83 -8.10
CA ALA A 677 15.60 18.75 -8.19
C ALA A 677 16.07 18.44 -9.62
N SER A 678 15.36 17.55 -10.32
CA SER A 678 15.66 17.23 -11.73
C SER A 678 15.40 18.44 -12.63
N LEU A 679 14.27 19.13 -12.46
CA LEU A 679 13.94 20.34 -13.20
C LEU A 679 14.98 21.44 -12.97
N PHE A 680 15.37 21.70 -11.72
CA PHE A 680 16.36 22.72 -11.39
C PHE A 680 17.75 22.36 -11.91
N ALA A 681 18.18 21.12 -11.81
CA ALA A 681 19.44 20.65 -12.40
C ALA A 681 19.44 20.82 -13.94
N TRP A 682 18.32 20.51 -14.60
CA TRP A 682 18.18 20.68 -16.04
C TRP A 682 18.24 22.18 -16.43
N ARG A 683 17.52 23.06 -15.74
CA ARG A 683 17.55 24.52 -15.96
C ARG A 683 18.95 25.06 -15.74
N ALA A 684 19.62 24.67 -14.65
CA ALA A 684 21.00 25.09 -14.38
C ALA A 684 21.99 24.63 -15.48
N ALA A 685 21.74 23.50 -16.13
CA ALA A 685 22.55 22.98 -17.24
C ALA A 685 22.30 23.70 -18.58
N GLN A 686 21.16 24.40 -18.73
CA GLN A 686 20.89 25.19 -19.95
C GLN A 686 21.78 26.43 -20.06
N GLY A 687 22.07 27.09 -18.94
CA GLY A 687 22.94 28.27 -18.89
C GLY A 687 24.42 27.91 -19.09
N GLU A 688 24.87 26.90 -18.37
CA GLU A 688 26.25 26.42 -18.43
C GLU A 688 26.26 24.90 -18.25
N ALA A 689 26.84 24.17 -19.22
CA ALA A 689 26.90 22.73 -19.19
C ALA A 689 27.57 22.19 -17.92
N GLY A 690 26.94 21.25 -17.23
CA GLY A 690 27.46 20.69 -16.00
C GLY A 690 26.71 19.41 -15.59
N THR A 691 27.38 18.63 -14.75
CA THR A 691 26.78 17.45 -14.15
C THR A 691 26.45 17.72 -12.68
N PHE A 692 25.23 17.43 -12.25
CA PHE A 692 24.76 17.65 -10.89
C PHE A 692 24.52 16.34 -10.18
N SER A 693 24.95 16.27 -8.91
CA SER A 693 24.50 15.22 -8.01
C SER A 693 23.27 15.69 -7.26
N ILE A 694 22.23 14.86 -7.21
CA ILE A 694 20.95 15.16 -6.57
C ILE A 694 20.79 14.29 -5.33
N ALA A 695 20.38 14.89 -4.21
CA ALA A 695 19.86 14.19 -3.06
C ALA A 695 18.53 14.80 -2.63
N VAL A 696 17.60 13.95 -2.16
CA VAL A 696 16.27 14.39 -1.73
C VAL A 696 15.81 13.62 -0.51
N ASN A 697 15.09 14.31 0.37
CA ASN A 697 14.34 13.72 1.47
C ASN A 697 12.90 14.26 1.48
N ASP A 698 12.12 14.00 2.52
CA ASP A 698 10.74 14.49 2.61
C ASP A 698 10.62 15.99 2.90
N TYR A 699 11.70 16.64 3.32
CA TYR A 699 11.72 18.03 3.75
C TYR A 699 12.34 18.97 2.71
N GLY A 700 13.30 18.48 1.93
CA GLY A 700 14.03 19.29 0.97
C GLY A 700 14.82 18.50 -0.06
N LEU A 701 15.61 19.25 -0.84
CA LEU A 701 16.47 18.73 -1.89
C LEU A 701 17.87 19.39 -1.85
N GLU A 702 18.86 18.68 -2.38
CA GLU A 702 20.25 19.13 -2.58
C GLU A 702 20.60 19.01 -4.05
N LEU A 703 21.20 20.09 -4.60
CA LEU A 703 21.95 20.06 -5.86
C LEU A 703 23.42 20.32 -5.56
N LEU A 704 24.29 19.43 -6.01
CA LEU A 704 25.74 19.57 -5.90
C LEU A 704 26.35 19.70 -7.28
N SER A 705 27.05 20.81 -7.53
CA SER A 705 27.90 21.06 -8.69
C SER A 705 29.37 20.86 -8.33
N ALA A 706 30.11 20.11 -9.17
CA ALA A 706 31.55 20.01 -9.06
C ALA A 706 32.29 21.28 -9.51
N THR A 707 31.68 22.06 -10.38
CA THR A 707 32.18 23.37 -10.86
C THR A 707 31.54 24.50 -10.09
N GLU A 708 32.20 25.64 -10.06
CA GLU A 708 31.71 26.85 -9.39
C GLU A 708 30.34 27.25 -9.94
N ARG A 709 29.42 27.58 -9.03
CA ARG A 709 28.08 28.04 -9.37
C ARG A 709 27.63 29.09 -8.39
N ASP A 710 27.20 30.23 -8.89
CA ASP A 710 26.48 31.22 -8.12
C ASP A 710 25.01 30.82 -8.04
N TRP A 711 24.72 29.97 -7.06
CA TRP A 711 23.37 29.48 -6.85
C TRP A 711 22.37 30.59 -6.52
N ALA A 712 22.83 31.66 -5.81
CA ALA A 712 21.97 32.76 -5.44
C ALA A 712 21.47 33.55 -6.66
N ALA A 713 22.36 33.79 -7.62
CA ALA A 713 22.02 34.46 -8.89
C ALA A 713 21.13 33.60 -9.79
N LEU A 714 21.27 32.25 -9.72
CA LEU A 714 20.49 31.34 -10.54
C LEU A 714 19.08 31.04 -9.98
N LEU A 715 18.84 31.19 -8.67
CA LEU A 715 17.59 30.83 -8.02
C LEU A 715 16.33 31.43 -8.70
N PRO A 716 16.26 32.70 -9.13
CA PRO A 716 15.07 33.27 -9.76
C PRO A 716 14.72 32.51 -11.07
N GLU A 717 15.73 32.10 -11.83
CA GLU A 717 15.54 31.32 -13.05
C GLU A 717 15.12 29.87 -12.76
N LEU A 718 15.73 29.23 -11.77
CA LEU A 718 15.40 27.85 -11.38
C LEU A 718 13.94 27.74 -10.89
N LEU A 719 13.46 28.72 -10.15
CA LEU A 719 12.14 28.73 -9.50
C LEU A 719 10.99 29.23 -10.39
N ARG A 720 11.26 29.73 -11.62
CA ARG A 720 10.20 30.23 -12.50
C ARG A 720 9.14 29.16 -12.81
N VAL A 721 7.87 29.58 -12.94
CA VAL A 721 6.75 28.68 -13.33
C VAL A 721 6.50 28.70 -14.85
N HIS A 722 6.80 29.83 -15.51
CA HIS A 722 6.65 29.92 -16.95
C HIS A 722 7.90 29.37 -17.66
N ALA A 723 7.71 28.56 -18.69
CA ALA A 723 8.81 28.14 -19.55
C ALA A 723 9.43 29.39 -20.18
N ALA A 724 10.78 29.48 -20.24
CA ALA A 724 11.42 30.50 -21.04
C ALA A 724 11.02 30.31 -22.50
N PRO A 725 10.86 31.36 -23.29
CA PRO A 725 10.86 31.23 -24.73
C PRO A 725 12.16 30.48 -25.10
N VAL A 726 12.01 29.34 -25.79
CA VAL A 726 13.18 28.61 -26.28
C VAL A 726 13.99 29.57 -27.11
N PRO A 727 15.24 29.90 -26.77
CA PRO A 727 16.06 30.78 -27.63
C PRO A 727 16.14 30.10 -28.99
N GLU A 728 15.75 30.81 -30.06
CA GLU A 728 15.98 30.39 -31.42
C GLU A 728 17.51 30.18 -31.58
N ARG A 729 17.92 28.93 -31.66
CA ARG A 729 19.32 28.60 -31.91
C ARG A 729 19.67 29.22 -33.26
N GLY A 730 20.64 30.14 -33.25
CA GLY A 730 21.22 30.68 -34.46
C GLY A 730 21.61 29.55 -35.41
N SER A 731 21.44 29.76 -36.71
CA SER A 731 21.52 28.80 -37.80
C SER A 731 22.83 28.02 -37.95
N ASP A 732 23.83 28.22 -37.07
CA ASP A 732 25.17 27.67 -37.19
C ASP A 732 25.56 26.56 -36.22
N ALA A 733 24.66 26.13 -35.29
CA ALA A 733 24.94 25.00 -34.46
C ALA A 733 24.53 23.70 -35.17
N LYS A 734 25.51 22.85 -35.52
CA LYS A 734 25.26 21.49 -36.00
C LYS A 734 24.27 20.79 -35.06
N PRO A 735 23.13 20.32 -35.61
CA PRO A 735 22.14 19.66 -34.75
C PRO A 735 22.74 18.40 -34.14
N LEU A 736 22.70 18.31 -32.81
CA LEU A 736 22.86 17.04 -32.14
C LEU A 736 21.73 16.14 -32.66
N ARG A 737 22.07 15.21 -33.54
CA ARG A 737 21.08 14.24 -34.07
C ARG A 737 20.66 13.33 -32.93
N LEU A 738 19.55 13.70 -32.26
CA LEU A 738 18.74 12.71 -31.55
C LEU A 738 18.24 11.68 -32.56
N PRO A 739 18.18 10.40 -32.22
CA PRO A 739 17.62 9.39 -33.12
C PRO A 739 16.23 9.84 -33.59
N ALA A 740 15.96 9.72 -34.88
CA ALA A 740 14.74 10.26 -35.52
C ALA A 740 13.40 9.85 -34.86
N GLY A 741 13.41 8.77 -34.04
CA GLY A 741 12.26 8.32 -33.24
C GLY A 741 11.91 9.23 -32.07
N GLU A 742 12.86 9.94 -31.47
CA GLU A 742 12.58 10.79 -30.26
C GLU A 742 11.88 12.09 -30.67
N ALA A 743 12.28 12.69 -31.78
CA ALA A 743 11.65 13.89 -32.31
C ALA A 743 10.20 13.65 -32.79
N LEU A 744 9.91 12.45 -33.30
CA LEU A 744 8.59 12.07 -33.81
C LEU A 744 7.63 11.77 -32.63
N ALA A 745 8.09 11.12 -31.56
CA ALA A 745 7.30 10.85 -30.38
C ALA A 745 6.85 12.15 -29.67
N ILE A 746 7.74 13.12 -29.55
CA ILE A 746 7.45 14.43 -28.98
C ILE A 746 6.44 15.22 -29.83
N ARG A 747 6.58 15.15 -31.16
CA ARG A 747 5.68 15.84 -32.10
C ARG A 747 4.29 15.21 -32.16
N ASN A 748 4.19 13.89 -32.03
CA ASN A 748 2.92 13.17 -32.01
C ASN A 748 2.16 13.38 -30.69
N THR A 749 2.84 13.54 -29.55
CA THR A 749 2.21 13.87 -28.26
C THR A 749 1.60 15.28 -28.28
N ALA A 750 2.28 16.23 -28.90
CA ALA A 750 1.79 17.60 -29.07
C ALA A 750 0.60 17.68 -30.03
N ASN A 751 0.63 16.90 -31.13
CA ASN A 751 -0.45 16.87 -32.11
C ASN A 751 -1.69 16.11 -31.61
N ALA A 752 -1.52 15.06 -30.80
CA ALA A 752 -2.64 14.35 -30.17
C ALA A 752 -3.36 15.24 -29.14
N ALA A 753 -2.60 16.03 -28.36
CA ALA A 753 -3.18 17.01 -27.43
C ALA A 753 -3.94 18.15 -28.15
N ARG A 754 -3.52 18.49 -29.37
CA ARG A 754 -4.17 19.50 -30.20
C ARG A 754 -5.47 18.98 -30.84
N ALA A 755 -5.49 17.72 -31.30
CA ALA A 755 -6.68 17.07 -31.82
C ALA A 755 -7.76 16.84 -30.75
N GLU A 756 -7.37 16.60 -29.50
CA GLU A 756 -8.31 16.49 -28.35
C GLU A 756 -8.94 17.84 -27.97
N ALA A 757 -8.27 18.98 -28.26
CA ALA A 757 -8.81 20.31 -28.03
C ALA A 757 -9.81 20.75 -29.12
N GLU A 758 -9.69 20.21 -30.35
CA GLU A 758 -10.56 20.55 -31.45
C GLU A 758 -11.87 19.74 -31.46
N ASP A 759 -11.90 18.53 -30.88
CA ASP A 759 -13.11 17.67 -30.82
C ASP A 759 -14.05 17.99 -29.61
N SER A 760 -13.61 18.84 -28.68
CA SER A 760 -14.39 19.26 -27.50
C SER A 760 -15.24 20.54 -27.69
N SER A 761 -15.29 21.10 -28.92
CA SER A 761 -16.01 22.35 -29.19
C SER A 761 -17.52 22.24 -29.37
N GLY A 762 -18.14 21.16 -28.96
CA GLY A 762 -19.58 20.88 -29.10
C GLY A 762 -20.34 20.65 -27.82
N ALA A 763 -20.24 21.48 -26.79
CA ALA A 763 -21.25 21.63 -25.70
C ALA A 763 -20.92 22.79 -24.76
N SER A 764 -21.83 23.79 -24.75
CA SER A 764 -22.13 24.82 -23.76
C SER A 764 -21.05 25.33 -22.80
N VAL A 765 -20.80 26.59 -22.97
CA VAL A 765 -20.27 27.63 -22.10
C VAL A 765 -20.43 27.31 -20.61
N ILE A 766 -19.34 26.92 -19.94
CA ILE A 766 -19.03 27.18 -18.56
C ILE A 766 -17.64 27.83 -18.56
N GLU A 767 -17.54 28.97 -17.91
CA GLU A 767 -16.46 29.94 -17.89
C GLU A 767 -15.06 29.39 -18.01
N THR A 768 -14.39 29.85 -19.01
CA THR A 768 -13.00 29.62 -19.40
C THR A 768 -12.04 30.20 -18.38
N GLY A 769 -11.37 29.34 -17.62
CA GLY A 769 -10.03 29.63 -17.12
C GLY A 769 -9.08 29.72 -18.32
N SER A 770 -8.42 30.84 -18.46
CA SER A 770 -7.74 31.36 -19.63
C SER A 770 -6.78 30.36 -20.33
N ALA A 771 -6.86 30.24 -21.63
CA ALA A 771 -5.97 29.50 -22.54
C ALA A 771 -4.45 29.67 -22.24
N PRO A 772 -3.94 30.83 -21.77
CA PRO A 772 -2.52 30.98 -21.41
C PRO A 772 -2.05 30.14 -20.23
N GLN A 773 -2.94 29.74 -19.30
CA GLN A 773 -2.55 28.96 -18.11
C GLN A 773 -2.38 27.46 -18.43
N ASP A 774 -3.15 26.93 -19.37
CA ASP A 774 -3.02 25.56 -19.82
C ASP A 774 -1.77 25.39 -20.69
N GLU A 775 -1.44 26.37 -21.52
CA GLU A 775 -0.22 26.39 -22.33
C GLU A 775 1.05 26.45 -21.47
N ALA A 776 1.08 27.31 -20.46
CA ALA A 776 2.17 27.39 -19.49
C ALA A 776 2.33 26.08 -18.68
N ARG A 777 1.22 25.42 -18.31
CA ARG A 777 1.21 24.12 -17.65
C ARG A 777 1.80 23.03 -18.56
N HIS A 778 1.42 22.99 -19.84
CA HIS A 778 1.96 22.04 -20.80
C HIS A 778 3.44 22.24 -21.06
N ALA A 779 3.90 23.49 -21.20
CA ALA A 779 5.31 23.81 -21.38
C ALA A 779 6.15 23.36 -20.16
N LEU A 780 5.67 23.58 -18.93
CA LEU A 780 6.36 23.17 -17.72
C LEU A 780 6.40 21.63 -17.58
N LEU A 781 5.31 20.93 -17.92
CA LEU A 781 5.30 19.47 -17.94
C LEU A 781 6.31 18.90 -18.96
N HIS A 782 6.48 19.58 -20.10
CA HIS A 782 7.48 19.21 -21.08
C HIS A 782 8.91 19.41 -20.56
N GLU A 783 9.18 20.52 -19.86
CA GLU A 783 10.47 20.74 -19.19
C GLU A 783 10.75 19.65 -18.13
N VAL A 784 9.76 19.29 -17.31
CA VAL A 784 9.90 18.22 -16.30
C VAL A 784 10.22 16.88 -16.96
N LEU A 785 9.53 16.53 -18.04
CA LEU A 785 9.81 15.28 -18.78
C LEU A 785 11.19 15.32 -19.43
N ALA A 786 11.60 16.45 -20.00
CA ALA A 786 12.93 16.62 -20.60
C ALA A 786 14.05 16.58 -19.56
N SER A 787 13.79 17.04 -18.33
CA SER A 787 14.77 17.07 -17.24
C SER A 787 15.08 15.69 -16.63
N LEU A 788 14.20 14.72 -16.86
CA LEU A 788 14.30 13.39 -16.27
C LEU A 788 14.96 12.41 -17.21
N ASN A 789 15.58 11.37 -16.65
CA ASN A 789 15.77 10.11 -17.38
C ASN A 789 14.42 9.37 -17.45
N ALA A 790 13.42 10.07 -18.02
CA ALA A 790 12.03 9.62 -18.09
C ALA A 790 11.91 8.25 -18.75
N THR A 791 12.80 7.94 -19.69
CA THR A 791 12.85 6.67 -20.39
C THR A 791 13.07 5.48 -19.46
N GLU A 792 13.97 5.59 -18.48
CA GLU A 792 14.23 4.46 -17.55
C GLU A 792 13.10 4.30 -16.55
N MET A 793 12.51 5.39 -16.05
CA MET A 793 11.36 5.35 -15.17
C MET A 793 10.13 4.79 -15.90
N ALA A 794 9.86 5.27 -17.11
CA ALA A 794 8.79 4.77 -17.98
C ALA A 794 8.96 3.28 -18.31
N ARG A 795 10.20 2.81 -18.54
CA ARG A 795 10.51 1.40 -18.77
C ARG A 795 10.15 0.52 -17.55
N ARG A 796 10.40 1.01 -16.33
CA ARG A 796 10.00 0.31 -15.10
C ARG A 796 8.48 0.24 -14.96
N ARG A 797 7.78 1.36 -15.18
CA ARG A 797 6.31 1.43 -15.14
C ARG A 797 5.69 0.60 -16.24
N PHE A 798 6.21 0.67 -17.44
CA PHE A 798 5.73 -0.13 -18.55
C PHE A 798 5.74 -1.63 -18.27
N ARG A 799 6.70 -2.14 -17.49
CA ARG A 799 6.72 -3.55 -17.08
C ARG A 799 5.45 -3.93 -16.29
N GLU A 800 4.99 -3.08 -15.38
CA GLU A 800 3.77 -3.30 -14.61
C GLU A 800 2.54 -3.22 -15.52
N ILE A 801 2.45 -2.18 -16.34
CA ILE A 801 1.39 -1.93 -17.30
C ILE A 801 1.28 -3.10 -18.31
N ALA A 802 2.39 -3.54 -18.89
CA ALA A 802 2.45 -4.65 -19.83
C ALA A 802 1.95 -5.98 -19.21
N ARG A 803 2.15 -6.19 -17.91
CA ARG A 803 1.62 -7.35 -17.18
C ARG A 803 0.11 -7.23 -16.97
N VAL A 804 -0.39 -6.10 -16.52
CA VAL A 804 -1.82 -5.85 -16.34
C VAL A 804 -2.56 -5.95 -17.67
N ALA A 805 -2.01 -5.33 -18.73
CA ALA A 805 -2.54 -5.40 -20.09
C ALA A 805 -2.44 -6.79 -20.75
N GLY A 806 -1.78 -7.77 -20.11
CA GLY A 806 -1.67 -9.13 -20.61
C GLY A 806 -0.71 -9.31 -21.80
N LEU A 807 0.34 -8.49 -21.89
CA LEU A 807 1.46 -8.68 -22.84
C LEU A 807 2.52 -9.63 -22.28
N ILE A 808 2.74 -9.59 -20.98
CA ILE A 808 3.75 -10.38 -20.28
C ILE A 808 3.07 -11.24 -19.23
N PHE A 809 3.39 -12.53 -19.21
CA PHE A 809 2.80 -13.50 -18.30
C PHE A 809 3.85 -14.07 -17.35
N GLN A 810 3.55 -14.07 -16.07
CA GLN A 810 4.45 -14.56 -15.02
C GLN A 810 4.53 -16.07 -14.92
N SER A 811 3.44 -16.77 -15.21
CA SER A 811 3.38 -18.21 -15.06
C SER A 811 2.57 -18.85 -16.18
N HIS A 812 3.16 -19.81 -16.82
CA HIS A 812 2.45 -20.84 -17.58
C HIS A 812 2.26 -22.04 -16.64
N PRO A 813 1.15 -22.80 -16.71
CA PRO A 813 1.12 -24.11 -16.06
C PRO A 813 2.28 -24.96 -16.57
N GLY A 814 3.30 -25.16 -15.73
CA GLY A 814 4.52 -25.92 -16.06
C GLY A 814 5.79 -25.07 -16.31
N GLU A 815 5.71 -23.75 -16.41
CA GLU A 815 6.89 -22.90 -16.67
C GLU A 815 6.89 -21.68 -15.76
N ARG A 816 7.82 -21.59 -14.81
CA ARG A 816 8.07 -20.37 -14.01
C ARG A 816 9.16 -19.56 -14.68
N ARG A 817 8.88 -18.30 -15.02
CA ARG A 817 9.86 -17.37 -15.58
C ARG A 817 10.59 -16.62 -14.48
N SER A 818 11.92 -16.48 -14.62
CA SER A 818 12.75 -15.68 -13.71
C SER A 818 12.50 -14.17 -13.89
N ALA A 819 12.89 -13.36 -12.90
CA ALA A 819 12.82 -11.90 -13.01
C ALA A 819 13.59 -11.37 -14.21
N ARG A 820 14.76 -11.96 -14.51
CA ARG A 820 15.57 -11.59 -15.67
C ARG A 820 14.84 -11.85 -16.99
N GLN A 821 14.15 -12.98 -17.14
CA GLN A 821 13.37 -13.29 -18.33
C GLN A 821 12.17 -12.35 -18.48
N LEU A 822 11.49 -12.01 -17.38
CA LEU A 822 10.38 -11.05 -17.38
C LEU A 822 10.86 -9.63 -17.69
N GLN A 823 12.02 -9.23 -17.15
CA GLN A 823 12.64 -7.95 -17.43
C GLN A 823 13.07 -7.84 -18.89
N ALA A 824 13.76 -8.85 -19.44
CA ALA A 824 14.16 -8.91 -20.83
C ALA A 824 12.95 -8.85 -21.77
N SER A 825 11.87 -9.56 -21.46
CA SER A 825 10.62 -9.51 -22.25
C SER A 825 9.99 -8.11 -22.20
N SER A 826 9.92 -7.46 -21.02
CA SER A 826 9.34 -6.13 -20.90
C SER A 826 10.15 -5.06 -21.63
N GLN A 827 11.47 -5.16 -21.55
CA GLN A 827 12.38 -4.25 -22.25
C GLN A 827 12.22 -4.39 -23.77
N LEU A 828 12.14 -5.63 -24.27
CA LEU A 828 11.91 -5.88 -25.70
C LEU A 828 10.60 -5.25 -26.19
N PHE A 829 9.47 -5.44 -25.46
CA PHE A 829 8.21 -4.80 -25.82
C PHE A 829 8.28 -3.28 -25.79
N PHE A 830 8.92 -2.72 -24.77
CA PHE A 830 9.07 -1.27 -24.63
C PHE A 830 9.83 -0.70 -25.82
N GLU A 831 10.96 -1.31 -26.23
CA GLU A 831 11.79 -0.87 -27.33
C GLU A 831 11.11 -1.07 -28.69
N VAL A 832 10.42 -2.20 -28.88
CA VAL A 832 9.66 -2.49 -30.11
C VAL A 832 8.53 -1.48 -30.28
N PHE A 833 7.74 -1.21 -29.26
CA PHE A 833 6.65 -0.24 -29.34
C PHE A 833 7.20 1.17 -29.55
N ARG A 834 8.24 1.56 -28.83
CA ARG A 834 8.86 2.88 -29.00
C ARG A 834 9.38 3.09 -30.42
N LYS A 835 9.92 2.05 -31.06
CA LYS A 835 10.51 2.14 -32.41
C LYS A 835 9.46 2.01 -33.52
N TYR A 836 8.47 1.13 -33.38
CA TYR A 836 7.57 0.74 -34.47
C TYR A 836 6.10 1.10 -34.21
N ASP A 837 5.74 1.49 -32.98
CA ASP A 837 4.39 1.85 -32.56
C ASP A 837 4.45 2.96 -31.51
N ALA A 838 5.04 4.11 -31.90
CA ALA A 838 5.24 5.25 -30.99
C ALA A 838 3.94 5.85 -30.44
N GLY A 839 2.80 5.60 -31.11
CA GLY A 839 1.47 6.00 -30.65
C GLY A 839 0.81 5.02 -29.68
N ASN A 840 1.53 4.00 -29.20
CA ASN A 840 0.99 2.99 -28.29
C ASN A 840 0.53 3.59 -26.96
N MET A 841 -0.75 3.44 -26.63
CA MET A 841 -1.34 4.03 -25.43
C MET A 841 -0.77 3.48 -24.12
N LEU A 842 -0.18 2.28 -24.11
CA LEU A 842 0.47 1.73 -22.91
C LEU A 842 1.82 2.40 -22.64
N LEU A 843 2.53 2.87 -23.67
CA LEU A 843 3.72 3.72 -23.51
C LEU A 843 3.33 5.07 -22.93
N ARG A 844 2.29 5.69 -23.51
CA ARG A 844 1.75 6.97 -23.01
C ARG A 844 1.29 6.86 -21.55
N GLN A 845 0.59 5.78 -21.20
CA GLN A 845 0.23 5.52 -19.83
C GLN A 845 1.44 5.37 -18.90
N ALA A 846 2.54 4.76 -19.38
CA ALA A 846 3.76 4.64 -18.59
C ALA A 846 4.35 6.00 -18.25
N ASP A 847 4.38 6.92 -19.21
CA ASP A 847 4.82 8.30 -19.02
C ASP A 847 3.88 9.06 -18.06
N GLU A 848 2.57 8.93 -18.23
CA GLU A 848 1.55 9.53 -17.35
C GLU A 848 1.63 8.99 -15.90
N GLU A 849 1.90 7.69 -15.72
CA GLU A 849 2.07 7.10 -14.38
C GLU A 849 3.39 7.51 -13.73
N VAL A 850 4.47 7.70 -14.48
CA VAL A 850 5.70 8.29 -13.95
C VAL A 850 5.43 9.69 -13.42
N LEU A 851 4.75 10.53 -14.20
CA LEU A 851 4.40 11.88 -13.80
C LEU A 851 3.49 11.91 -12.56
N SER A 852 2.46 11.05 -12.52
CA SER A 852 1.44 11.12 -11.47
C SER A 852 1.82 10.36 -10.19
N GLN A 853 2.55 9.25 -10.28
CA GLN A 853 2.80 8.36 -9.14
C GLN A 853 4.23 8.39 -8.61
N GLU A 854 5.23 8.64 -9.48
CA GLU A 854 6.63 8.68 -9.05
C GLU A 854 7.12 10.09 -8.76
N LEU A 855 6.57 11.11 -9.45
CA LEU A 855 6.95 12.50 -9.29
C LEU A 855 5.89 13.34 -8.57
N ASP A 856 4.68 12.81 -8.47
CA ASP A 856 3.52 13.56 -7.97
C ASP A 856 3.45 14.97 -8.58
N VAL A 857 3.32 15.03 -9.90
CA VAL A 857 3.34 16.31 -10.64
C VAL A 857 2.29 17.29 -10.15
N ALA A 858 1.15 16.80 -9.64
CA ALA A 858 0.15 17.68 -9.06
C ALA A 858 0.71 18.42 -7.85
N GLN A 859 1.41 17.70 -6.96
CA GLN A 859 2.06 18.27 -5.79
C GLN A 859 3.29 19.13 -6.18
N LEU A 860 4.05 18.71 -7.20
CA LEU A 860 5.16 19.49 -7.74
C LEU A 860 4.69 20.86 -8.25
N LEU A 861 3.62 20.90 -9.05
CA LEU A 861 3.04 22.14 -9.56
C LEU A 861 2.46 23.01 -8.44
N ALA A 862 1.80 22.39 -7.45
CA ALA A 862 1.31 23.09 -6.27
C ALA A 862 2.47 23.68 -5.45
N ALA A 863 3.58 22.92 -5.29
CA ALA A 863 4.78 23.40 -4.62
C ALA A 863 5.44 24.58 -5.37
N LEU A 864 5.57 24.52 -6.69
CA LEU A 864 6.10 25.63 -7.49
C LEU A 864 5.24 26.90 -7.39
N ARG A 865 3.91 26.75 -7.43
CA ARG A 865 2.99 27.91 -7.24
C ARG A 865 3.11 28.50 -5.84
N ARG A 866 3.24 27.65 -4.81
CA ARG A 866 3.45 28.10 -3.43
C ARG A 866 4.79 28.84 -3.30
N ILE A 867 5.87 28.30 -3.85
CA ILE A 867 7.21 28.87 -3.86
C ILE A 867 7.20 30.28 -4.47
N GLN A 868 6.42 30.52 -5.53
CA GLN A 868 6.32 31.87 -6.14
C GLN A 868 5.61 32.91 -5.28
N ALA A 869 4.74 32.45 -4.38
CA ALA A 869 4.05 33.32 -3.42
C ALA A 869 4.86 33.51 -2.12
N GLN A 870 6.03 32.87 -1.98
CA GLN A 870 6.87 32.91 -0.81
C GLN A 870 8.05 33.87 -1.01
N ASP A 871 8.46 34.52 0.07
CA ASP A 871 9.71 35.28 0.10
C ASP A 871 10.92 34.33 0.10
N LEU A 872 11.83 34.53 -0.82
CA LEU A 872 13.05 33.72 -0.94
C LEU A 872 14.10 34.19 0.08
N VAL A 873 14.45 33.32 1.01
CA VAL A 873 15.50 33.57 2.03
C VAL A 873 16.74 32.76 1.65
N VAL A 874 17.78 33.45 1.18
CA VAL A 874 19.07 32.80 0.79
C VAL A 874 20.07 32.98 1.92
N GLN A 875 20.63 31.86 2.41
CA GLN A 875 21.62 31.85 3.50
C GLN A 875 22.92 31.15 3.05
N PRO A 876 24.02 31.90 2.97
CA PRO A 876 25.34 31.32 2.74
C PRO A 876 25.83 30.65 4.04
N LEU A 877 26.19 29.36 3.94
CA LEU A 877 26.64 28.56 5.06
C LEU A 877 28.16 28.44 5.10
N ALA A 878 28.76 28.57 6.27
CA ALA A 878 30.16 28.21 6.52
C ALA A 878 30.36 26.71 6.81
N ARG A 879 29.28 26.02 7.21
CA ARG A 879 29.25 24.59 7.60
C ARG A 879 27.84 24.03 7.35
N PRO A 880 27.68 22.67 7.22
CA PRO A 880 26.34 22.10 7.06
C PRO A 880 25.40 22.48 8.21
N SER A 881 24.24 22.99 7.88
CA SER A 881 23.17 23.27 8.84
C SER A 881 22.51 21.95 9.33
N PRO A 882 21.76 21.96 10.45
CA PRO A 882 20.97 20.81 10.87
C PRO A 882 20.01 20.29 9.79
N PHE A 883 19.51 21.15 8.89
CA PHE A 883 18.64 20.74 7.79
C PHE A 883 19.40 20.26 6.56
N ALA A 884 20.56 20.81 6.25
CA ALA A 884 21.42 20.38 5.15
C ALA A 884 22.06 19.01 5.40
N PHE A 885 22.45 18.73 6.66
CA PHE A 885 23.15 17.52 7.03
C PHE A 885 22.42 16.21 6.62
N PRO A 886 21.10 16.05 6.87
CA PRO A 886 20.35 14.86 6.42
C PRO A 886 20.37 14.63 4.91
N LEU A 887 20.37 15.71 4.10
CA LEU A 887 20.45 15.63 2.63
C LEU A 887 21.82 15.14 2.18
N MET A 888 22.89 15.67 2.79
CA MET A 888 24.25 15.20 2.52
C MET A 888 24.43 13.72 2.89
N VAL A 889 23.86 13.27 4.00
CA VAL A 889 23.87 11.85 4.41
C VAL A 889 23.12 10.97 3.40
N GLU A 890 21.97 11.42 2.89
CA GLU A 890 21.20 10.66 1.90
C GLU A 890 21.98 10.43 0.61
N ARG A 891 22.78 11.40 0.16
CA ARG A 891 23.64 11.27 -1.01
C ARG A 891 24.71 10.16 -0.83
N PHE A 892 25.22 9.96 0.38
CA PHE A 892 26.18 8.89 0.64
C PHE A 892 25.54 7.50 0.75
N ARG A 893 24.25 7.43 1.08
CA ARG A 893 23.51 6.19 1.27
C ARG A 893 23.49 5.27 0.06
N GLU A 894 23.59 5.83 -1.14
CA GLU A 894 23.62 5.05 -2.39
C GLU A 894 25.01 4.46 -2.69
N LYS A 895 26.07 5.04 -2.13
CA LYS A 895 27.47 4.72 -2.45
C LYS A 895 28.19 3.87 -1.40
N LEU A 896 27.68 3.81 -0.15
CA LEU A 896 28.36 3.16 0.96
C LEU A 896 27.58 1.95 1.49
N THR A 897 28.32 0.99 2.07
CA THR A 897 27.70 -0.05 2.90
C THR A 897 27.10 0.54 4.17
N ASN A 898 26.18 -0.17 4.83
CA ASN A 898 25.53 0.36 6.03
C ASN A 898 26.49 0.63 7.20
N GLU A 899 27.58 -0.16 7.31
CA GLU A 899 28.62 0.03 8.34
C GLU A 899 29.50 1.24 8.00
N ASP A 900 29.99 1.36 6.78
CA ASP A 900 30.79 2.51 6.32
C ASP A 900 30.00 3.82 6.41
N LEU A 901 28.68 3.76 6.17
CA LEU A 901 27.79 4.90 6.29
C LEU A 901 27.63 5.34 7.76
N ALA A 902 27.43 4.39 8.68
CA ALA A 902 27.29 4.67 10.11
C ALA A 902 28.57 5.32 10.67
N ASP A 903 29.74 4.78 10.34
CA ASP A 903 31.04 5.32 10.74
C ASP A 903 31.29 6.70 10.14
N ARG A 904 30.87 6.95 8.90
CA ARG A 904 30.99 8.26 8.27
C ARG A 904 30.06 9.28 8.89
N ILE A 905 28.80 8.92 9.17
CA ILE A 905 27.86 9.75 9.88
C ILE A 905 28.39 10.10 11.27
N ALA A 906 28.90 9.14 12.02
CA ALA A 906 29.47 9.37 13.35
C ALA A 906 30.64 10.37 13.29
N ARG A 907 31.56 10.21 12.33
CA ARG A 907 32.67 11.15 12.13
C ARG A 907 32.22 12.55 11.74
N MET A 908 31.22 12.66 10.85
CA MET A 908 30.67 13.97 10.45
C MET A 908 29.95 14.65 11.61
N LEU A 909 29.19 13.90 12.43
CA LEU A 909 28.54 14.44 13.63
C LEU A 909 29.56 14.92 14.65
N ALA A 910 30.62 14.13 14.93
CA ALA A 910 31.69 14.52 15.84
C ALA A 910 32.40 15.81 15.39
N GLN A 911 32.60 15.99 14.08
CA GLN A 911 33.17 17.25 13.53
C GLN A 911 32.23 18.44 13.73
N LEU A 912 30.91 18.24 13.58
CA LEU A 912 29.90 19.28 13.77
C LEU A 912 29.72 19.62 15.26
N ASP A 913 29.74 18.63 16.15
CA ASP A 913 29.67 18.83 17.61
C ASP A 913 30.90 19.61 18.11
N THR A 914 32.12 19.24 17.68
CA THR A 914 33.34 19.96 17.99
C THR A 914 33.33 21.40 17.47
N ALA A 915 32.73 21.63 16.29
CA ALA A 915 32.58 22.95 15.71
C ALA A 915 31.48 23.79 16.39
N ALA A 916 30.44 23.17 16.93
CA ALA A 916 29.40 23.81 17.71
C ALA A 916 29.92 24.29 19.07
N ASP A 917 30.75 23.47 19.73
CA ASP A 917 31.40 23.81 21.01
C ASP A 917 32.46 24.91 20.84
N ALA A 918 33.25 24.88 19.74
CA ALA A 918 34.22 25.91 19.43
C ALA A 918 33.59 27.26 19.07
N GLY A 919 32.38 27.25 18.45
CA GLY A 919 31.61 28.48 18.14
C GLY A 919 31.06 29.18 19.39
N SER A 920 30.87 28.45 20.48
CA SER A 920 30.53 29.02 21.80
C SER A 920 31.69 29.75 22.46
N ALA A 921 32.94 29.29 22.19
CA ALA A 921 34.16 29.93 22.75
C ALA A 921 34.71 31.07 21.87
N ALA A 922 34.38 31.12 20.57
CA ALA A 922 34.94 32.09 19.61
C ALA A 922 34.13 33.40 19.47
N ALA A 923 33.00 33.55 20.20
CA ALA A 923 32.29 34.83 20.28
C ALA A 923 33.03 35.90 21.11
N ALA A 924 34.28 35.63 21.58
CA ALA A 924 35.08 36.52 22.44
C ALA A 924 36.41 37.02 21.84
N SER A 925 36.70 36.89 20.54
CA SER A 925 37.98 37.36 19.97
C SER A 925 37.88 37.83 18.52
N PRO A 926 38.61 38.90 18.13
CA PRO A 926 38.52 39.51 16.79
C PRO A 926 39.25 38.71 15.68
N PRO A 927 39.03 39.02 14.39
CA PRO A 927 39.47 38.17 13.30
C PRO A 927 40.98 38.18 13.09
N ALA A 928 41.63 37.04 13.07
CA ALA A 928 43.03 36.86 12.73
C ALA A 928 43.22 36.44 11.28
N GLN A 929 44.21 37.05 10.69
CA GLN A 929 44.69 36.97 9.32
C GLN A 929 45.06 35.60 8.82
N ASP A 930 45.02 35.44 7.51
CA ASP A 930 45.42 34.32 6.68
C ASP A 930 46.75 33.65 7.10
N VAL A 931 46.68 32.37 7.44
CA VAL A 931 47.84 31.49 7.48
C VAL A 931 47.61 30.31 6.55
N VAL A 932 48.43 30.25 5.49
CA VAL A 932 48.53 29.12 4.54
C VAL A 932 49.10 27.91 5.26
N PRO A 933 48.46 26.73 5.24
CA PRO A 933 49.04 25.53 5.83
C PRO A 933 50.01 24.84 4.88
N PRO A 934 51.06 24.16 5.40
CA PRO A 934 52.07 23.45 4.62
C PRO A 934 51.53 22.13 4.01
N ASP A 935 52.13 21.73 2.89
CA ASP A 935 51.83 20.53 2.10
C ASP A 935 51.95 19.24 2.93
N PRO A 936 51.12 18.23 2.65
CA PRO A 936 51.16 16.94 3.31
C PRO A 936 52.32 16.06 2.81
N PRO A 937 52.95 15.23 3.69
CA PRO A 937 54.04 14.36 3.30
C PRO A 937 53.58 13.20 2.42
N ALA A 938 54.45 12.81 1.49
CA ALA A 938 54.22 11.77 0.47
C ALA A 938 53.95 10.38 1.09
N ARG A 939 53.01 9.66 0.47
CA ARG A 939 52.66 8.27 0.80
C ARG A 939 53.86 7.33 0.58
N PRO A 940 54.12 6.37 1.53
CA PRO A 940 55.10 5.31 1.27
C PRO A 940 54.53 4.21 0.36
N GLN A 941 55.31 3.85 -0.65
CA GLN A 941 55.02 2.72 -1.57
C GLN A 941 55.02 1.38 -0.82
N ARG A 942 53.96 0.59 -0.99
CA ARG A 942 53.95 -0.81 -0.53
C ARG A 942 54.85 -1.67 -1.39
N ARG A 943 55.95 -2.14 -0.79
CA ARG A 943 56.76 -3.27 -1.32
C ARG A 943 56.04 -4.60 -0.98
N ARG A 944 55.85 -5.43 -2.01
CA ARG A 944 55.53 -6.84 -1.87
C ARG A 944 56.69 -7.58 -1.22
N ALA A 945 56.42 -8.36 -0.20
CA ALA A 945 57.35 -9.38 0.27
C ALA A 945 56.61 -10.71 0.47
N ALA A 946 57.28 -11.75 0.02
CA ALA A 946 56.81 -13.11 -0.12
C ALA A 946 56.81 -13.88 1.22
N ALA A 947 55.99 -14.92 1.23
CA ALA A 947 55.82 -15.88 2.31
C ALA A 947 57.10 -16.57 2.76
N LYS A 948 57.21 -16.79 4.06
CA LYS A 948 57.96 -17.96 4.61
C LYS A 948 57.25 -18.46 5.86
N LYS A 949 57.01 -19.79 5.84
CA LYS A 949 56.55 -20.62 6.96
C LYS A 949 57.56 -20.60 8.08
N ALA A 950 57.14 -20.61 9.33
CA ALA A 950 57.81 -21.27 10.43
C ALA A 950 56.81 -21.60 11.56
N THR A 951 56.89 -22.80 12.00
CA THR A 951 56.26 -23.53 13.11
C THR A 951 56.83 -23.12 14.46
N GLY A 952 56.03 -23.26 15.55
CA GLY A 952 56.57 -23.37 16.94
C GLY A 952 55.61 -22.76 17.98
N LYS A 953 54.92 -23.57 18.62
CA LYS A 953 54.83 -24.01 20.02
C LYS A 953 54.72 -23.00 21.17
N GLU A 954 53.64 -23.21 21.96
CA GLU A 954 53.52 -23.21 23.43
C GLU A 954 53.47 -21.89 24.20
N GLY A 955 52.39 -21.81 25.04
CA GLY A 955 52.47 -21.31 26.39
C GLY A 955 51.34 -20.40 26.85
N GLY A 956 50.31 -20.93 27.48
CA GLY A 956 49.89 -20.74 28.88
C GLY A 956 49.26 -19.39 29.30
N GLY A 957 48.09 -19.52 29.94
CA GLY A 957 47.62 -18.57 30.99
C GLY A 957 46.19 -17.98 30.67
N GLU A 958 45.10 -18.59 31.12
CA GLU A 958 44.15 -18.19 32.17
C GLU A 958 43.75 -16.68 32.18
N ASP A 959 42.52 -16.23 32.24
CA ASP A 959 41.32 -16.60 32.93
C ASP A 959 40.12 -15.80 32.44
N GLY A 960 38.93 -16.41 32.31
CA GLY A 960 37.80 -16.19 33.22
C GLY A 960 36.88 -15.03 32.84
N ALA A 961 35.84 -15.30 32.02
CA ALA A 961 34.48 -14.82 32.18
C ALA A 961 33.63 -15.18 30.96
N ALA A 962 33.07 -16.36 30.92
CA ALA A 962 31.83 -16.58 30.14
C ALA A 962 31.26 -18.04 30.26
N PRO A 963 30.61 -18.41 31.34
CA PRO A 963 29.65 -19.50 31.31
C PRO A 963 28.19 -19.06 31.31
N ALA A 964 27.83 -17.90 31.86
CA ALA A 964 26.43 -17.49 32.06
C ALA A 964 25.65 -17.17 30.78
N ALA A 965 26.28 -16.53 29.78
CA ALA A 965 25.64 -16.17 28.53
C ALA A 965 25.36 -17.37 27.61
N ARG A 966 26.19 -18.41 27.66
CA ARG A 966 25.97 -19.64 26.87
C ARG A 966 24.81 -20.48 27.39
N THR A 967 24.60 -20.51 28.70
CA THR A 967 23.50 -21.26 29.35
C THR A 967 22.17 -20.62 29.09
N ALA A 968 22.08 -19.28 29.13
CA ALA A 968 20.87 -18.54 28.84
C ALA A 968 20.42 -18.68 27.39
N MET A 969 21.36 -18.67 26.44
CA MET A 969 21.07 -18.82 25.02
C MET A 969 20.65 -20.25 24.64
N GLN A 970 21.16 -21.27 25.32
CA GLN A 970 20.72 -22.65 25.16
C GLN A 970 19.33 -22.88 25.80
N GLN A 971 19.07 -22.28 26.95
CA GLN A 971 17.76 -22.33 27.60
C GLN A 971 16.68 -21.59 26.81
N ALA A 972 17.01 -20.45 26.19
CA ALA A 972 16.10 -19.74 25.30
C ALA A 972 15.76 -20.53 24.03
N ALA A 973 16.75 -21.20 23.44
CA ALA A 973 16.55 -22.08 22.29
C ALA A 973 15.70 -23.31 22.63
N GLU A 974 15.83 -23.81 23.85
CA GLU A 974 15.05 -24.93 24.37
C GLU A 974 13.61 -24.54 24.76
N ALA A 975 13.40 -23.32 25.26
CA ALA A 975 12.08 -22.77 25.53
C ALA A 975 11.28 -22.57 24.23
N VAL A 976 11.92 -22.06 23.18
CA VAL A 976 11.30 -21.95 21.83
C VAL A 976 10.96 -23.35 21.28
N ARG A 977 11.81 -24.35 21.49
CA ARG A 977 11.50 -25.74 21.14
C ARG A 977 10.26 -26.27 21.88
N ARG A 978 10.17 -26.07 23.19
CA ARG A 978 9.02 -26.53 23.99
C ARG A 978 7.72 -25.85 23.62
N THR A 979 7.77 -24.56 23.24
CA THR A 979 6.57 -23.81 22.82
C THR A 979 6.05 -24.30 21.45
N LEU A 980 6.95 -24.71 20.56
CA LEU A 980 6.62 -25.25 19.24
C LEU A 980 6.12 -26.71 19.34
N ASP A 981 6.66 -27.53 20.24
CA ASP A 981 6.21 -28.91 20.49
C ASP A 981 4.85 -28.96 21.18
N PHE A 982 4.51 -27.98 22.05
CA PHE A 982 3.19 -27.94 22.73
C PHE A 982 2.04 -27.57 21.79
N SER A 983 2.28 -26.86 20.70
CA SER A 983 1.24 -26.52 19.71
C SER A 983 0.88 -27.69 18.80
N LEU A 984 1.66 -28.76 18.77
CA LEU A 984 1.41 -29.95 17.99
C LEU A 984 0.71 -31.07 18.77
N THR A 985 0.76 -31.05 20.10
CA THR A 985 0.15 -32.07 20.98
C THR A 985 -1.27 -31.74 21.46
N SER A 986 -1.73 -30.49 21.35
CA SER A 986 -3.08 -30.09 21.81
C SER A 986 -4.21 -30.34 20.79
N SER A 987 -3.94 -30.91 19.62
CA SER A 987 -4.96 -31.23 18.61
C SER A 987 -5.34 -32.72 18.54
N GLU A 988 -4.74 -33.59 19.36
CA GLU A 988 -5.04 -35.05 19.34
C GLU A 988 -5.93 -35.57 20.48
N ASP A 989 -6.23 -34.78 21.52
CA ASP A 989 -6.95 -35.27 22.71
C ASP A 989 -8.44 -34.87 22.81
N ALA A 990 -9.10 -34.47 21.71
CA ALA A 990 -10.55 -34.25 21.70
C ALA A 990 -11.26 -35.17 20.71
N GLY A 991 -11.28 -36.46 20.97
CA GLY A 991 -12.02 -37.37 20.09
C GLY A 991 -11.93 -38.85 20.43
N ASN A 992 -12.26 -39.22 21.66
CA ASN A 992 -12.55 -40.63 21.91
C ASN A 992 -13.71 -40.78 22.91
N GLY A 993 -14.83 -41.20 22.40
CA GLY A 993 -15.99 -41.64 23.21
C GLY A 993 -17.19 -42.03 22.35
N ALA A 994 -17.30 -43.29 22.06
CA ALA A 994 -18.47 -44.12 21.89
C ALA A 994 -18.50 -45.00 20.60
N ALA A 995 -18.31 -46.20 20.88
CA ALA A 995 -18.57 -47.50 20.29
C ALA A 995 -19.61 -47.66 19.16
N GLY A 996 -19.32 -48.62 18.26
CA GLY A 996 -20.34 -49.40 17.56
C GLY A 996 -20.04 -49.87 16.15
N GLY A 997 -19.49 -51.02 16.00
CA GLY A 997 -19.63 -52.10 15.06
C GLY A 997 -19.83 -51.84 13.54
N GLY A 998 -19.00 -52.49 12.73
CA GLY A 998 -19.33 -52.73 11.32
C GLY A 998 -18.15 -53.02 10.41
N ARG A 999 -17.91 -54.27 10.11
CA ARG A 999 -16.92 -54.84 9.18
C ARG A 999 -17.02 -54.24 7.77
N SER A 1000 -15.90 -53.84 7.12
CA SER A 1000 -15.38 -54.54 5.94
C SER A 1000 -14.36 -53.78 5.12
N ARG A 1001 -13.37 -54.53 4.68
CA ARG A 1001 -12.44 -54.40 3.54
C ARG A 1001 -11.31 -53.39 3.59
N ARG A 1002 -10.13 -53.96 3.91
CA ARG A 1002 -8.79 -53.50 3.62
C ARG A 1002 -8.63 -52.98 2.19
N ARG A 1003 -8.16 -51.78 2.04
CA ARG A 1003 -7.27 -51.35 0.97
C ARG A 1003 -6.07 -50.68 1.60
N GLU A 1004 -4.91 -51.25 1.36
CA GLU A 1004 -3.62 -50.74 1.83
C GLU A 1004 -3.38 -49.30 1.33
N ARG A 1005 -3.23 -48.39 2.24
CA ARG A 1005 -2.61 -47.09 2.00
C ARG A 1005 -1.20 -47.13 2.58
N LYS A 1006 -0.21 -46.86 1.72
CA LYS A 1006 1.17 -46.62 2.09
C LYS A 1006 1.22 -45.51 3.17
N PRO A 1007 2.11 -45.59 4.17
CA PRO A 1007 2.19 -44.62 5.24
C PRO A 1007 2.69 -43.28 4.71
N SER A 1008 1.97 -42.18 5.06
CA SER A 1008 2.40 -40.82 4.87
C SER A 1008 3.63 -40.56 5.74
N ARG A 1009 4.69 -40.05 5.13
CA ARG A 1009 5.92 -39.63 5.81
C ARG A 1009 5.59 -38.57 6.86
N PRO A 1010 6.20 -38.59 8.03
CA PRO A 1010 6.06 -37.56 9.05
C PRO A 1010 6.71 -36.25 8.58
N LEU A 1011 6.05 -35.13 8.89
CA LEU A 1011 6.58 -33.79 8.68
C LEU A 1011 7.88 -33.60 9.48
N PRO A 1012 8.91 -32.97 8.94
CA PRO A 1012 10.16 -32.76 9.64
C PRO A 1012 9.99 -31.76 10.78
N ARG A 1013 10.52 -32.09 11.93
CA ARG A 1013 10.64 -31.22 13.10
C ARG A 1013 11.57 -30.03 12.75
N LEU A 1014 11.12 -28.81 13.01
CA LEU A 1014 11.91 -27.57 12.94
C LEU A 1014 12.91 -27.50 14.12
#